data_806f42d7d64cf5e98d9c149c84ca20cb
#
_entry.id   806f42d7d64cf5e98d9c149c84ca20cb
#
_cell.length_a   1.000
_cell.length_b   1.000
_cell.length_c   1.000
_cell.angle_alpha   90.00
_cell.angle_beta   90.00
_cell.angle_gamma   90.00
#
_symmetry.space_group_name_H-M   'P 1'
#
loop_
_entity.id
_entity.type
_entity.pdbx_description
1 polymer ?
#
loop_
_entity_poly.entity_id
_entity_poly.type
_entity_poly.pdbx_seq_one_letter_code
_entity_poly.pdbx_strand_id
1 'polypeptide(L)'
;MATTYKTPGVYVEEIVKFPPSVAQVETAIPAFIGYTEKATKKIENDLDRVPTRITSLLDFETYFGFAYPEDSISVEITDVVTDNVVTERNIVVNQPSSPKPFLMYYALQMYFANGGGPCYIVSVNKYEDSNGNENSVLFGDLSDGLTLLESEDEPTLILFPDAKALSEVDFYALYGDALTQCHDMQDRFTIIDTHTCSDIEDDSEVLRDRISLEKDYLKYGAAYYPYLETILDYRYNESDILINHYTNVPDAISTAFGEVEDALATIQPTITSLISITDDDADLTNDLISGSIADVLSYIDDGPIGYNNADTGSETFTVALTAAFTPLLETLTTNLTSLISDKEKIKNAANSAIASVEEIAGAGDNLQAALDTFTGLFEGANKIEKVTSNLIDLTAKLKAANTNLKVAQNVKTNTTNVISEIGKLLSFTVPAATTDSIIELPDNSLTITVDVFNQSTPTEDMVTLVEAIRDEINNVTTTDTNNGAMNGRYLGDIEGLDNKSYNAIKAEISNLPITLPPSSAMAGIYARVDSNRGVWKAPANVGVNYVVKPALKITNGDQDNLNIDTVGGKSINAIRSFTGKGTLVWGSRTLAGNDNEWRYVPVRRFFNMAEESIKKATEQFVFEPNDANTWIRVRAMIENFLILQWRAGALAGAKPEQAFYVRVGLGQTMSALDILEGRMIIEIGMAVVRPAEFIILRFSHKMQES
;
A
#
# COMPACT_ATOMS: atom_id res chain seq x y z
N MET A 1 -26.99 -45.81 -31.55
CA MET A 1 -27.76 -46.77 -32.35
C MET A 1 -27.42 -48.15 -31.84
N ALA A 2 -28.40 -48.89 -31.37
CA ALA A 2 -28.15 -50.27 -30.93
C ALA A 2 -27.76 -51.12 -32.17
N THR A 3 -26.58 -51.68 -32.18
CA THR A 3 -26.12 -52.60 -33.20
C THR A 3 -26.89 -53.91 -33.06
N THR A 4 -27.78 -54.22 -34.00
CA THR A 4 -28.56 -55.50 -34.01
C THR A 4 -27.66 -56.56 -34.55
N TYR A 5 -27.17 -57.48 -33.71
CA TYR A 5 -26.38 -58.64 -34.14
C TYR A 5 -27.28 -59.65 -34.87
N LYS A 6 -26.88 -60.06 -36.09
CA LYS A 6 -27.69 -60.93 -36.96
C LYS A 6 -27.14 -62.34 -37.13
N THR A 7 -25.92 -62.61 -36.65
CA THR A 7 -25.24 -63.88 -36.79
C THR A 7 -24.77 -64.42 -35.47
N PRO A 8 -24.91 -65.72 -35.12
CA PRO A 8 -24.32 -66.26 -33.89
C PRO A 8 -22.80 -66.11 -33.91
N GLY A 9 -22.23 -65.45 -32.91
CA GLY A 9 -20.79 -65.17 -32.78
C GLY A 9 -20.45 -64.48 -31.50
N VAL A 10 -19.16 -64.34 -31.22
CA VAL A 10 -18.67 -63.53 -30.09
C VAL A 10 -18.42 -62.11 -30.63
N TYR A 11 -19.09 -61.14 -30.04
CA TYR A 11 -18.95 -59.76 -30.42
C TYR A 11 -18.22 -59.02 -29.28
N VAL A 12 -17.21 -58.25 -29.62
CA VAL A 12 -16.51 -57.37 -28.69
C VAL A 12 -17.09 -55.98 -28.87
N GLU A 13 -17.74 -55.47 -27.84
CA GLU A 13 -18.23 -54.11 -27.81
C GLU A 13 -17.32 -53.33 -26.83
N GLU A 14 -16.56 -52.36 -27.33
CA GLU A 14 -15.78 -51.47 -26.48
C GLU A 14 -16.72 -50.41 -25.90
N ILE A 15 -17.13 -50.63 -24.67
CA ILE A 15 -17.85 -49.60 -23.88
C ILE A 15 -16.80 -48.74 -23.24
N VAL A 16 -16.53 -47.58 -23.82
CA VAL A 16 -15.66 -46.57 -23.20
C VAL A 16 -16.45 -45.93 -22.05
N LYS A 17 -16.37 -46.52 -20.86
CA LYS A 17 -16.74 -45.88 -19.61
C LYS A 17 -15.49 -45.18 -19.07
N PHE A 18 -15.24 -43.95 -19.53
CA PHE A 18 -14.33 -43.10 -18.78
C PHE A 18 -14.93 -42.89 -17.41
N PRO A 19 -14.20 -43.20 -16.31
CA PRO A 19 -14.64 -42.76 -14.99
C PRO A 19 -14.77 -41.24 -15.02
N PRO A 20 -15.73 -40.64 -14.32
CA PRO A 20 -15.80 -39.18 -14.18
C PRO A 20 -14.45 -38.68 -13.74
N SER A 21 -13.88 -37.73 -14.46
CA SER A 21 -12.61 -37.10 -14.12
C SER A 21 -12.85 -35.74 -13.43
N VAL A 22 -12.07 -35.44 -12.43
CA VAL A 22 -12.03 -34.09 -11.84
C VAL A 22 -11.41 -33.15 -12.88
N ALA A 23 -12.16 -32.18 -13.34
CA ALA A 23 -11.62 -31.07 -14.11
C ALA A 23 -10.92 -30.12 -13.15
N GLN A 24 -9.67 -29.81 -13.45
CA GLN A 24 -8.94 -28.79 -12.67
C GLN A 24 -9.56 -27.43 -12.93
N VAL A 25 -9.87 -26.67 -11.85
CA VAL A 25 -10.33 -25.29 -11.96
C VAL A 25 -9.16 -24.37 -12.31
N GLU A 26 -9.45 -23.23 -12.90
CA GLU A 26 -8.47 -22.18 -13.16
C GLU A 26 -7.90 -21.64 -11.83
N THR A 27 -6.63 -21.22 -11.84
CA THR A 27 -5.92 -20.88 -10.61
C THR A 27 -5.53 -19.41 -10.46
N ALA A 28 -5.57 -18.66 -11.53
CA ALA A 28 -5.11 -17.28 -11.56
C ALA A 28 -6.02 -16.40 -12.43
N ILE A 29 -7.28 -16.32 -12.02
CA ILE A 29 -8.28 -15.38 -12.57
C ILE A 29 -8.47 -14.27 -11.54
N PRO A 30 -7.79 -13.11 -11.70
CA PRO A 30 -7.98 -12.00 -10.78
C PRO A 30 -9.29 -11.26 -11.04
N ALA A 31 -9.85 -10.72 -9.97
CA ALA A 31 -10.86 -9.67 -10.00
C ALA A 31 -10.20 -8.36 -9.58
N PHE A 32 -10.27 -7.37 -10.45
CA PHE A 32 -9.85 -6.00 -10.21
C PHE A 32 -11.06 -5.18 -9.83
N ILE A 33 -11.05 -4.62 -8.65
CA ILE A 33 -12.13 -3.80 -8.10
C ILE A 33 -11.63 -2.36 -8.06
N GLY A 34 -12.35 -1.43 -8.70
CA GLY A 34 -11.94 -0.03 -8.72
C GLY A 34 -12.80 0.83 -9.65
N TYR A 35 -12.31 2.01 -9.92
CA TYR A 35 -12.97 3.04 -10.70
C TYR A 35 -12.61 2.93 -12.18
N THR A 36 -13.51 3.39 -13.07
CA THR A 36 -13.32 3.32 -14.51
C THR A 36 -13.85 4.58 -15.21
N GLU A 37 -13.40 4.83 -16.44
CA GLU A 37 -13.91 5.96 -17.24
C GLU A 37 -15.40 5.82 -17.56
N LYS A 38 -15.80 4.58 -17.87
CA LYS A 38 -17.19 4.19 -18.21
C LYS A 38 -17.41 2.73 -17.79
N ALA A 39 -18.64 2.27 -17.80
CA ALA A 39 -19.01 0.88 -17.56
C ALA A 39 -20.13 0.47 -18.53
N THR A 40 -19.78 0.27 -19.81
CA THR A 40 -20.76 0.16 -20.90
C THR A 40 -20.37 -0.90 -21.91
N LYS A 41 -21.25 -1.86 -22.17
CA LYS A 41 -21.10 -2.87 -23.21
C LYS A 41 -22.09 -2.71 -24.36
N LYS A 42 -23.37 -2.53 -24.05
CA LYS A 42 -24.44 -2.36 -25.03
C LYS A 42 -25.34 -1.17 -24.71
N ILE A 43 -25.66 -0.99 -23.45
CA ILE A 43 -26.47 0.11 -22.92
C ILE A 43 -25.60 0.86 -21.95
N GLU A 44 -25.72 2.17 -21.94
CA GLU A 44 -24.95 3.01 -21.02
C GLU A 44 -25.12 2.53 -19.57
N ASN A 45 -23.99 2.33 -18.90
CA ASN A 45 -23.90 1.84 -17.52
C ASN A 45 -24.43 0.42 -17.26
N ASP A 46 -24.56 -0.42 -18.29
CA ASP A 46 -25.02 -1.80 -18.13
C ASP A 46 -23.99 -2.73 -17.43
N LEU A 47 -22.77 -2.25 -17.24
CA LEU A 47 -21.70 -2.95 -16.51
C LEU A 47 -21.37 -2.28 -15.16
N ASP A 48 -22.08 -1.22 -14.76
CA ASP A 48 -21.88 -0.59 -13.46
C ASP A 48 -22.19 -1.58 -12.32
N ARG A 49 -21.23 -1.77 -11.42
CA ARG A 49 -21.30 -2.74 -10.30
C ARG A 49 -21.62 -4.19 -10.74
N VAL A 50 -21.26 -4.56 -11.96
CA VAL A 50 -21.44 -5.92 -12.50
C VAL A 50 -20.09 -6.55 -12.74
N PRO A 51 -19.71 -7.61 -11.99
CA PRO A 51 -18.47 -8.35 -12.26
C PRO A 51 -18.44 -8.83 -13.70
N THR A 52 -17.51 -8.30 -14.48
CA THR A 52 -17.47 -8.54 -15.92
C THR A 52 -16.17 -9.19 -16.33
N ARG A 53 -16.27 -10.37 -16.93
CA ARG A 53 -15.11 -11.11 -17.45
C ARG A 53 -14.61 -10.47 -18.74
N ILE A 54 -13.31 -10.17 -18.78
CA ILE A 54 -12.58 -9.71 -19.96
C ILE A 54 -11.41 -10.65 -20.25
N THR A 55 -10.89 -10.63 -21.49
CA THR A 55 -9.81 -11.50 -21.93
C THR A 55 -8.58 -10.74 -22.41
N SER A 56 -8.71 -9.45 -22.60
CA SER A 56 -7.64 -8.59 -23.14
C SER A 56 -7.78 -7.14 -22.64
N LEU A 57 -6.71 -6.37 -22.75
CA LEU A 57 -6.73 -4.94 -22.49
C LEU A 57 -7.69 -4.22 -23.45
N LEU A 58 -7.81 -4.69 -24.70
CA LEU A 58 -8.75 -4.12 -25.68
C LEU A 58 -10.22 -4.28 -25.25
N ASP A 59 -10.56 -5.42 -24.61
CA ASP A 59 -11.90 -5.59 -24.02
C ASP A 59 -12.14 -4.56 -22.93
N PHE A 60 -11.13 -4.30 -22.09
CA PHE A 60 -11.22 -3.28 -21.05
C PHE A 60 -11.42 -1.89 -21.65
N GLU A 61 -10.59 -1.48 -22.58
CA GLU A 61 -10.69 -0.18 -23.25
C GLU A 61 -12.06 0.02 -23.90
N THR A 62 -12.60 -1.05 -24.50
CA THR A 62 -13.91 -0.99 -25.15
C THR A 62 -15.03 -0.80 -24.15
N TYR A 63 -15.01 -1.51 -23.03
CA TYR A 63 -16.12 -1.53 -22.06
C TYR A 63 -15.97 -0.52 -20.95
N PHE A 64 -14.73 -0.29 -20.48
CA PHE A 64 -14.43 0.49 -19.28
C PHE A 64 -13.62 1.77 -19.54
N GLY A 65 -13.08 1.93 -20.76
CA GLY A 65 -12.34 3.12 -21.17
C GLY A 65 -10.85 3.06 -20.86
N PHE A 66 -10.25 4.22 -20.65
CA PHE A 66 -8.80 4.40 -20.52
C PHE A 66 -8.45 4.96 -19.14
N ALA A 67 -7.18 5.26 -18.89
CA ALA A 67 -6.74 5.97 -17.72
C ALA A 67 -7.38 7.36 -17.61
N TYR A 68 -7.55 7.87 -16.41
CA TYR A 68 -7.90 9.28 -16.22
C TYR A 68 -6.72 10.17 -16.62
N PRO A 69 -6.94 11.24 -17.40
CA PRO A 69 -5.84 12.09 -17.85
C PRO A 69 -5.18 12.84 -16.70
N GLU A 70 -3.85 12.87 -16.67
CA GLU A 70 -3.08 13.73 -15.77
C GLU A 70 -3.13 15.18 -16.27
N ASP A 71 -3.32 16.11 -15.35
CA ASP A 71 -3.43 17.55 -15.61
C ASP A 71 -2.39 18.39 -14.85
N SER A 72 -1.61 17.76 -13.98
CA SER A 72 -0.64 18.42 -13.10
C SER A 72 0.83 18.19 -13.51
N ILE A 73 1.06 17.71 -14.72
CA ILE A 73 2.42 17.67 -15.32
C ILE A 73 2.83 19.09 -15.67
N SER A 74 3.98 19.54 -15.19
CA SER A 74 4.52 20.87 -15.50
C SER A 74 5.73 20.79 -16.40
N VAL A 75 5.85 21.76 -17.30
CA VAL A 75 6.96 21.87 -18.25
C VAL A 75 7.67 23.20 -18.06
N GLU A 76 8.97 23.14 -17.85
CA GLU A 76 9.82 24.32 -17.77
C GLU A 76 10.82 24.32 -18.92
N ILE A 77 10.88 25.42 -19.63
CA ILE A 77 11.86 25.67 -20.71
C ILE A 77 12.71 26.84 -20.30
N THR A 78 14.00 26.65 -20.27
CA THR A 78 14.96 27.73 -19.99
C THR A 78 15.88 27.92 -21.20
N ASP A 79 15.84 29.12 -21.79
CA ASP A 79 16.69 29.52 -22.89
C ASP A 79 17.86 30.39 -22.40
N VAL A 80 19.08 30.04 -22.78
CA VAL A 80 20.24 30.91 -22.66
C VAL A 80 20.35 31.71 -23.94
N VAL A 81 20.15 33.01 -23.84
CA VAL A 81 20.21 33.91 -24.98
C VAL A 81 21.53 34.72 -24.94
N THR A 82 22.34 34.62 -26.00
CA THR A 82 23.53 35.41 -26.19
C THR A 82 23.39 36.15 -27.53
N ASP A 83 23.57 37.47 -27.52
CA ASP A 83 23.47 38.31 -28.71
C ASP A 83 22.13 38.17 -29.48
N ASN A 84 21.02 38.09 -28.76
CA ASN A 84 19.67 37.84 -29.27
C ASN A 84 19.46 36.47 -29.99
N VAL A 85 20.35 35.52 -29.78
CA VAL A 85 20.24 34.18 -30.33
C VAL A 85 20.18 33.18 -29.16
N VAL A 86 19.21 32.28 -29.17
CA VAL A 86 19.16 31.16 -28.23
C VAL A 86 20.36 30.24 -28.53
N THR A 87 21.30 30.20 -27.59
CA THR A 87 22.51 29.37 -27.69
C THR A 87 22.32 28.01 -27.07
N GLU A 88 21.49 27.91 -26.00
CA GLU A 88 21.15 26.68 -25.29
C GLU A 88 19.68 26.72 -24.88
N ARG A 89 19.01 25.59 -24.93
CA ARG A 89 17.66 25.40 -24.42
C ARG A 89 17.63 24.15 -23.54
N ASN A 90 17.26 24.32 -22.29
CA ASN A 90 16.99 23.25 -21.36
C ASN A 90 15.49 23.06 -21.25
N ILE A 91 15.03 21.81 -21.32
CA ILE A 91 13.63 21.43 -21.15
C ILE A 91 13.57 20.46 -19.97
N VAL A 92 12.83 20.82 -18.93
CA VAL A 92 12.59 20.01 -17.75
C VAL A 92 11.10 19.71 -17.68
N VAL A 93 10.76 18.45 -17.56
CA VAL A 93 9.38 17.99 -17.35
C VAL A 93 9.31 17.35 -15.97
N ASN A 94 8.44 17.89 -15.14
CA ASN A 94 8.27 17.41 -13.77
C ASN A 94 7.16 16.37 -13.69
N GLN A 95 7.30 15.44 -12.75
CA GLN A 95 6.23 14.50 -12.37
C GLN A 95 4.95 15.25 -12.02
N PRO A 96 3.76 14.64 -12.21
CA PRO A 96 2.52 15.22 -11.73
C PRO A 96 2.63 15.62 -10.25
N SER A 97 2.37 16.88 -9.94
CA SER A 97 2.38 17.37 -8.55
C SER A 97 1.24 16.81 -7.72
N SER A 98 0.12 16.49 -8.36
CA SER A 98 -1.06 15.83 -7.78
C SER A 98 -1.48 14.68 -8.70
N PRO A 99 -0.83 13.50 -8.59
CA PRO A 99 -1.17 12.37 -9.45
C PRO A 99 -2.60 11.92 -9.26
N LYS A 100 -3.26 11.57 -10.36
CA LYS A 100 -4.64 11.06 -10.29
C LYS A 100 -4.72 9.74 -9.53
N PRO A 101 -5.78 9.54 -8.71
CA PRO A 101 -5.88 8.39 -7.82
C PRO A 101 -6.28 7.08 -8.53
N PHE A 102 -6.68 7.13 -9.80
CA PHE A 102 -7.27 6.02 -10.54
C PHE A 102 -6.20 5.20 -11.29
N LEU A 103 -5.79 4.09 -10.71
CA LEU A 103 -4.68 3.27 -11.21
C LEU A 103 -5.14 2.02 -11.98
N MET A 104 -6.43 1.74 -12.07
CA MET A 104 -7.00 0.51 -12.66
C MET A 104 -6.44 0.22 -14.06
N TYR A 105 -6.40 1.21 -14.95
CA TYR A 105 -5.92 1.03 -16.32
C TYR A 105 -4.45 0.62 -16.37
N TYR A 106 -3.60 1.31 -15.62
CA TYR A 106 -2.16 1.00 -15.54
C TYR A 106 -1.92 -0.36 -14.87
N ALA A 107 -2.69 -0.68 -13.84
CA ALA A 107 -2.66 -1.97 -13.17
C ALA A 107 -2.93 -3.13 -14.14
N LEU A 108 -3.91 -2.96 -15.04
CA LEU A 108 -4.23 -3.96 -16.07
C LEU A 108 -3.14 -4.06 -17.12
N GLN A 109 -2.53 -2.95 -17.54
CA GLN A 109 -1.36 -3.00 -18.43
C GLN A 109 -0.23 -3.82 -17.80
N MET A 110 0.07 -3.60 -16.51
CA MET A 110 1.06 -4.38 -15.77
C MET A 110 0.67 -5.85 -15.65
N TYR A 111 -0.60 -6.14 -15.42
CA TYR A 111 -1.11 -7.51 -15.35
C TYR A 111 -0.87 -8.27 -16.66
N PHE A 112 -1.33 -7.73 -17.79
CA PHE A 112 -1.18 -8.37 -19.09
C PHE A 112 0.28 -8.47 -19.54
N ALA A 113 1.11 -7.44 -19.28
CA ALA A 113 2.54 -7.44 -19.60
C ALA A 113 3.32 -8.54 -18.84
N ASN A 114 2.84 -8.93 -17.65
CA ASN A 114 3.44 -9.95 -16.83
C ASN A 114 2.89 -11.38 -17.07
N GLY A 115 2.04 -11.55 -18.07
CA GLY A 115 1.52 -12.85 -18.49
C GLY A 115 0.11 -13.14 -17.98
N GLY A 116 -0.63 -12.09 -17.63
CA GLY A 116 -2.04 -12.16 -17.29
C GLY A 116 -2.89 -12.71 -18.43
N GLY A 117 -3.92 -13.45 -18.07
CA GLY A 117 -4.93 -14.01 -18.95
C GLY A 117 -6.31 -13.39 -18.70
N PRO A 118 -7.39 -14.17 -18.79
CA PRO A 118 -8.72 -13.70 -18.45
C PRO A 118 -8.77 -13.14 -17.02
N CYS A 119 -9.55 -12.08 -16.82
CA CYS A 119 -9.77 -11.48 -15.52
C CYS A 119 -11.17 -10.88 -15.39
N TYR A 120 -11.57 -10.55 -14.20
CA TYR A 120 -12.82 -9.87 -13.91
C TYR A 120 -12.56 -8.41 -13.56
N ILE A 121 -13.42 -7.53 -14.05
CA ILE A 121 -13.45 -6.12 -13.69
C ILE A 121 -14.76 -5.84 -12.95
N VAL A 122 -14.64 -5.22 -11.80
CA VAL A 122 -15.76 -4.69 -11.02
C VAL A 122 -15.61 -3.18 -11.00
N SER A 123 -16.33 -2.50 -11.90
CA SER A 123 -16.41 -1.05 -11.90
C SER A 123 -17.37 -0.61 -10.80
N VAL A 124 -16.82 -0.02 -9.74
CA VAL A 124 -17.62 0.38 -8.57
C VAL A 124 -18.17 1.81 -8.70
N ASN A 125 -17.47 2.65 -9.47
CA ASN A 125 -17.89 4.00 -9.79
C ASN A 125 -17.07 4.51 -10.99
N LYS A 126 -17.41 5.71 -11.48
CA LYS A 126 -16.68 6.40 -12.55
C LYS A 126 -15.66 7.37 -11.98
N TYR A 127 -14.73 7.81 -12.83
CA TYR A 127 -13.75 8.84 -12.47
C TYR A 127 -14.39 10.19 -12.17
N GLU A 128 -15.53 10.50 -12.81
CA GLU A 128 -16.24 11.77 -12.69
C GLU A 128 -17.71 11.58 -12.33
N ASP A 129 -18.25 12.54 -11.60
CA ASP A 129 -19.67 12.63 -11.31
C ASP A 129 -20.47 13.13 -12.55
N SER A 130 -21.79 13.22 -12.41
CA SER A 130 -22.66 13.69 -13.49
C SER A 130 -22.45 15.16 -13.87
N ASN A 131 -21.70 15.92 -13.09
CA ASN A 131 -21.37 17.33 -13.31
C ASN A 131 -19.97 17.51 -13.91
N GLY A 132 -19.22 16.42 -14.09
CA GLY A 132 -17.84 16.43 -14.57
C GLY A 132 -16.80 16.75 -13.49
N ASN A 133 -17.16 16.64 -12.20
CA ASN A 133 -16.17 16.75 -11.13
C ASN A 133 -15.52 15.39 -10.88
N GLU A 134 -14.23 15.41 -10.56
CA GLU A 134 -13.47 14.22 -10.17
C GLU A 134 -14.08 13.60 -8.90
N ASN A 135 -14.30 12.28 -8.93
CA ASN A 135 -14.76 11.53 -7.77
C ASN A 135 -13.59 11.16 -6.86
N SER A 136 -13.82 11.19 -5.56
CA SER A 136 -12.90 10.60 -4.60
C SER A 136 -13.06 9.09 -4.55
N VAL A 137 -11.96 8.37 -4.32
CA VAL A 137 -12.00 6.93 -4.07
C VAL A 137 -12.52 6.70 -2.66
N LEU A 138 -13.62 5.95 -2.52
CA LEU A 138 -14.28 5.70 -1.25
C LEU A 138 -14.16 4.24 -0.82
N PHE A 139 -13.91 4.01 0.45
CA PHE A 139 -13.89 2.67 1.06
C PHE A 139 -15.19 1.90 0.78
N GLY A 140 -16.36 2.56 0.95
CA GLY A 140 -17.67 1.94 0.73
C GLY A 140 -17.84 1.40 -0.68
N ASP A 141 -17.41 2.12 -1.70
CA ASP A 141 -17.51 1.67 -3.10
C ASP A 141 -16.68 0.42 -3.36
N LEU A 142 -15.43 0.40 -2.85
CA LEU A 142 -14.54 -0.76 -3.01
C LEU A 142 -15.01 -1.98 -2.20
N SER A 143 -15.55 -1.78 -1.01
CA SER A 143 -16.12 -2.83 -0.16
C SER A 143 -17.41 -3.41 -0.78
N ASP A 144 -18.27 -2.57 -1.35
CA ASP A 144 -19.44 -3.02 -2.12
C ASP A 144 -19.00 -3.89 -3.31
N GLY A 145 -17.96 -3.45 -4.04
CA GLY A 145 -17.38 -4.22 -5.14
C GLY A 145 -16.83 -5.59 -4.70
N LEU A 146 -16.23 -5.66 -3.53
CA LEU A 146 -15.78 -6.91 -2.93
C LEU A 146 -16.96 -7.84 -2.62
N THR A 147 -18.04 -7.31 -2.06
CA THR A 147 -19.25 -8.07 -1.73
C THR A 147 -19.92 -8.64 -2.99
N LEU A 148 -19.93 -7.92 -4.11
CA LEU A 148 -20.47 -8.41 -5.37
C LEU A 148 -19.76 -9.67 -5.89
N LEU A 149 -18.46 -9.83 -5.58
CA LEU A 149 -17.69 -11.01 -5.97
C LEU A 149 -18.09 -12.29 -5.22
N GLU A 150 -18.81 -12.23 -4.12
CA GLU A 150 -19.27 -13.42 -3.40
C GLU A 150 -20.19 -14.30 -4.26
N SER A 151 -20.90 -13.69 -5.21
CA SER A 151 -21.78 -14.39 -6.13
C SER A 151 -21.06 -15.01 -7.33
N GLU A 152 -19.78 -14.67 -7.56
CA GLU A 152 -18.99 -15.13 -8.69
C GLU A 152 -18.05 -16.27 -8.26
N ASP A 153 -18.15 -17.40 -8.95
CA ASP A 153 -17.46 -18.65 -8.61
C ASP A 153 -16.10 -18.82 -9.35
N GLU A 154 -15.81 -17.98 -10.33
CA GLU A 154 -14.59 -18.12 -11.16
C GLU A 154 -13.38 -17.30 -10.65
N PRO A 155 -13.56 -16.11 -10.03
CA PRO A 155 -12.42 -15.32 -9.55
C PRO A 155 -11.64 -16.01 -8.43
N THR A 156 -10.31 -16.12 -8.62
CA THR A 156 -9.41 -16.78 -7.66
C THR A 156 -8.43 -15.82 -6.97
N LEU A 157 -8.33 -14.57 -7.45
CA LEU A 157 -7.48 -13.53 -6.88
C LEU A 157 -8.29 -12.23 -6.73
N ILE A 158 -8.03 -11.48 -5.67
CA ILE A 158 -8.68 -10.19 -5.38
C ILE A 158 -7.62 -9.09 -5.36
N LEU A 159 -7.88 -7.99 -6.07
CA LEU A 159 -7.00 -6.81 -6.17
C LEU A 159 -7.80 -5.51 -6.16
N PHE A 160 -7.20 -4.47 -5.55
CA PHE A 160 -7.77 -3.13 -5.45
C PHE A 160 -6.76 -2.08 -5.97
N PRO A 161 -6.66 -1.85 -7.27
CA PRO A 161 -5.67 -0.93 -7.83
C PRO A 161 -5.75 0.50 -7.29
N ASP A 162 -6.95 1.00 -7.02
CA ASP A 162 -7.21 2.37 -6.60
C ASP A 162 -7.20 2.55 -5.07
N ALA A 163 -7.04 1.46 -4.30
CA ALA A 163 -7.09 1.51 -2.84
C ALA A 163 -6.03 2.44 -2.22
N LYS A 164 -4.89 2.66 -2.91
CA LYS A 164 -3.84 3.59 -2.46
C LYS A 164 -4.37 4.99 -2.14
N ALA A 165 -5.48 5.40 -2.75
CA ALA A 165 -6.09 6.70 -2.54
C ALA A 165 -6.95 6.79 -1.27
N LEU A 166 -7.19 5.68 -0.59
CA LEU A 166 -7.91 5.64 0.69
C LEU A 166 -7.00 6.15 1.82
N SER A 167 -7.62 6.46 2.96
CA SER A 167 -6.88 6.61 4.20
C SER A 167 -6.14 5.32 4.56
N GLU A 168 -5.05 5.39 5.31
CA GLU A 168 -4.30 4.21 5.75
C GLU A 168 -5.19 3.19 6.48
N VAL A 169 -6.07 3.68 7.34
CA VAL A 169 -7.00 2.84 8.11
C VAL A 169 -7.96 2.10 7.17
N ASP A 170 -8.60 2.81 6.26
CA ASP A 170 -9.55 2.23 5.31
C ASP A 170 -8.87 1.29 4.32
N PHE A 171 -7.65 1.62 3.90
CA PHE A 171 -6.85 0.77 3.04
C PHE A 171 -6.64 -0.62 3.65
N TYR A 172 -6.15 -0.68 4.88
CA TYR A 172 -5.90 -1.98 5.52
C TYR A 172 -7.18 -2.66 6.01
N ALA A 173 -8.24 -1.89 6.34
CA ALA A 173 -9.56 -2.45 6.62
C ALA A 173 -10.12 -3.20 5.40
N LEU A 174 -10.00 -2.62 4.20
CA LEU A 174 -10.43 -3.24 2.94
C LEU A 174 -9.70 -4.57 2.68
N TYR A 175 -8.38 -4.62 2.90
CA TYR A 175 -7.64 -5.88 2.79
C TYR A 175 -8.00 -6.88 3.90
N GLY A 176 -8.40 -6.40 5.09
CA GLY A 176 -8.96 -7.24 6.15
C GLY A 176 -10.26 -7.91 5.72
N ASP A 177 -11.17 -7.17 5.09
CA ASP A 177 -12.43 -7.69 4.54
C ASP A 177 -12.15 -8.69 3.41
N ALA A 178 -11.19 -8.40 2.52
CA ALA A 178 -10.79 -9.32 1.45
C ALA A 178 -10.21 -10.64 2.00
N LEU A 179 -9.37 -10.58 3.04
CA LEU A 179 -8.86 -11.78 3.72
C LEU A 179 -9.98 -12.59 4.36
N THR A 180 -10.97 -11.92 4.94
CA THR A 180 -12.14 -12.55 5.54
C THR A 180 -12.99 -13.27 4.47
N GLN A 181 -13.28 -12.60 3.35
CA GLN A 181 -13.97 -13.22 2.23
C GLN A 181 -13.20 -14.43 1.67
N CYS A 182 -11.87 -14.31 1.50
CA CYS A 182 -11.02 -15.41 1.05
C CYS A 182 -11.04 -16.62 2.02
N HIS A 183 -11.09 -16.36 3.32
CA HIS A 183 -11.20 -17.40 4.35
C HIS A 183 -12.55 -18.11 4.28
N ASP A 184 -13.64 -17.36 4.15
CA ASP A 184 -15.00 -17.93 4.19
C ASP A 184 -15.33 -18.72 2.93
N MET A 185 -14.86 -18.27 1.77
CA MET A 185 -15.07 -18.94 0.49
C MET A 185 -14.07 -20.06 0.20
N GLN A 186 -12.84 -19.96 0.70
CA GLN A 186 -11.75 -20.96 0.60
C GLN A 186 -11.26 -21.28 -0.83
N ASP A 187 -11.73 -20.54 -1.83
CA ASP A 187 -11.42 -20.72 -3.25
C ASP A 187 -10.50 -19.63 -3.83
N ARG A 188 -10.36 -18.51 -3.11
CA ARG A 188 -9.67 -17.30 -3.57
C ARG A 188 -8.54 -16.86 -2.64
N PHE A 189 -7.75 -15.89 -3.10
CA PHE A 189 -6.56 -15.41 -2.44
C PHE A 189 -6.37 -13.92 -2.73
N THR A 190 -5.96 -13.10 -1.78
CA THR A 190 -5.72 -11.67 -2.01
C THR A 190 -4.23 -11.34 -2.09
N ILE A 191 -3.88 -10.45 -3.02
CA ILE A 191 -2.52 -9.90 -3.15
C ILE A 191 -2.54 -8.49 -2.57
N ILE A 192 -1.72 -8.27 -1.55
CA ILE A 192 -1.76 -7.08 -0.70
C ILE A 192 -0.57 -6.18 -1.02
N ASP A 193 -0.85 -4.91 -1.19
CA ASP A 193 0.14 -3.85 -1.29
C ASP A 193 0.38 -3.18 0.07
N THR A 194 1.36 -2.30 0.20
CA THR A 194 1.48 -1.35 1.30
C THR A 194 0.76 -0.06 0.93
N HIS A 195 0.26 0.69 1.91
CA HIS A 195 -0.40 1.96 1.66
C HIS A 195 0.59 3.00 1.11
N THR A 196 1.78 3.05 1.70
CA THR A 196 2.88 3.93 1.29
C THR A 196 4.08 3.13 0.82
N CYS A 197 5.04 3.81 0.19
CA CYS A 197 6.33 3.26 -0.23
C CYS A 197 7.39 4.35 -0.05
N SER A 198 7.60 4.76 1.21
CA SER A 198 8.48 5.85 1.61
C SER A 198 9.67 5.36 2.43
N ASP A 199 9.43 4.46 3.37
CA ASP A 199 10.44 3.85 4.23
C ASP A 199 10.13 2.38 4.46
N ILE A 200 11.17 1.51 4.40
CA ILE A 200 11.01 0.05 4.44
C ILE A 200 10.55 -0.42 5.82
N GLU A 201 11.07 0.18 6.88
CA GLU A 201 10.80 -0.21 8.25
C GLU A 201 9.39 0.24 8.64
N ASP A 202 9.09 1.53 8.44
CA ASP A 202 7.78 2.11 8.74
C ASP A 202 6.66 1.46 7.94
N ASP A 203 6.78 1.38 6.61
CA ASP A 203 5.73 0.79 5.74
C ASP A 203 5.44 -0.68 6.12
N SER A 204 6.48 -1.44 6.49
CA SER A 204 6.32 -2.84 6.87
C SER A 204 5.70 -3.00 8.26
N GLU A 205 6.03 -2.13 9.20
CA GLU A 205 5.47 -2.12 10.56
C GLU A 205 4.00 -1.73 10.54
N VAL A 206 3.65 -0.67 9.82
CA VAL A 206 2.26 -0.24 9.62
C VAL A 206 1.39 -1.36 9.04
N LEU A 207 1.83 -2.03 7.97
CA LEU A 207 1.09 -3.16 7.41
C LEU A 207 0.87 -4.27 8.45
N ARG A 208 1.90 -4.59 9.24
CA ARG A 208 1.84 -5.63 10.26
C ARG A 208 0.90 -5.29 11.40
N ASP A 209 0.87 -4.05 11.80
CA ASP A 209 0.03 -3.59 12.91
C ASP A 209 -1.43 -3.46 12.48
N ARG A 210 -1.68 -2.89 11.32
CA ARG A 210 -3.04 -2.64 10.82
C ARG A 210 -3.78 -3.92 10.42
N ILE A 211 -3.11 -4.90 9.81
CA ILE A 211 -3.75 -6.19 9.50
C ILE A 211 -3.74 -7.08 10.75
N SER A 212 -4.69 -6.86 11.66
CA SER A 212 -4.79 -7.56 12.95
C SER A 212 -5.77 -8.73 12.91
N LEU A 213 -5.54 -9.71 12.01
CA LEU A 213 -6.37 -10.90 11.87
C LEU A 213 -5.66 -12.15 12.42
N GLU A 214 -6.46 -13.19 12.74
CA GLU A 214 -5.95 -14.49 13.17
C GLU A 214 -5.23 -15.21 12.01
N LYS A 215 -4.34 -16.15 12.35
CA LYS A 215 -3.52 -16.89 11.37
C LYS A 215 -4.35 -17.60 10.29
N ASP A 216 -5.56 -18.04 10.63
CA ASP A 216 -6.45 -18.73 9.69
C ASP A 216 -6.93 -17.83 8.54
N TYR A 217 -7.00 -16.54 8.76
CA TYR A 217 -7.28 -15.55 7.72
C TYR A 217 -6.00 -15.17 6.95
N LEU A 218 -4.90 -14.94 7.65
CA LEU A 218 -3.63 -14.47 7.08
C LEU A 218 -3.04 -15.42 6.02
N LYS A 219 -3.34 -16.71 6.07
CA LYS A 219 -2.88 -17.69 5.07
C LYS A 219 -3.49 -17.48 3.66
N TYR A 220 -4.56 -16.69 3.55
CA TYR A 220 -5.23 -16.39 2.28
C TYR A 220 -4.74 -15.11 1.60
N GLY A 221 -3.70 -14.48 2.11
CA GLY A 221 -3.09 -13.29 1.51
C GLY A 221 -1.57 -13.34 1.48
N ALA A 222 -1.00 -12.57 0.56
CA ALA A 222 0.45 -12.33 0.48
C ALA A 222 0.71 -10.87 0.18
N ALA A 223 1.57 -10.23 0.98
CA ALA A 223 2.00 -8.86 0.78
C ALA A 223 3.28 -8.80 -0.06
N TYR A 224 3.38 -7.78 -0.93
CA TYR A 224 4.53 -7.52 -1.79
C TYR A 224 4.99 -6.07 -1.64
N TYR A 225 6.31 -5.86 -1.68
CA TYR A 225 6.95 -4.57 -1.49
C TYR A 225 8.30 -4.52 -2.25
N PRO A 226 8.76 -3.40 -2.76
CA PRO A 226 8.17 -2.06 -2.78
C PRO A 226 7.32 -1.82 -4.04
N TYR A 227 6.87 -0.59 -4.23
CA TYR A 227 6.25 -0.13 -5.46
C TYR A 227 7.24 -0.22 -6.63
N LEU A 228 6.71 -0.19 -7.85
CA LEU A 228 7.45 -0.42 -9.07
C LEU A 228 7.39 0.83 -9.97
N GLU A 229 8.54 1.40 -10.30
CA GLU A 229 8.64 2.40 -11.37
C GLU A 229 8.53 1.68 -12.71
N THR A 230 7.56 2.06 -13.51
CA THR A 230 7.21 1.38 -14.75
C THR A 230 7.67 2.15 -15.98
N ILE A 231 7.62 1.50 -17.15
CA ILE A 231 7.84 2.10 -18.47
C ILE A 231 6.51 2.55 -19.10
N LEU A 232 5.43 2.61 -18.34
CA LEU A 232 4.14 3.02 -18.84
C LEU A 232 4.09 4.53 -19.01
N ASP A 233 3.37 4.97 -20.04
CA ASP A 233 3.20 6.39 -20.33
C ASP A 233 1.96 6.93 -19.63
N TYR A 234 2.08 8.15 -19.07
CA TYR A 234 0.94 8.89 -18.58
C TYR A 234 -0.04 9.22 -19.69
N ARG A 235 -1.33 9.04 -19.44
CA ARG A 235 -2.36 9.66 -20.28
C ARG A 235 -2.53 11.11 -19.85
N TYR A 236 -2.47 12.04 -20.78
CA TYR A 236 -2.67 13.46 -20.56
C TYR A 236 -3.34 14.08 -21.79
N ASN A 237 -3.98 15.24 -21.62
CA ASN A 237 -4.42 16.05 -22.73
C ASN A 237 -3.42 17.17 -22.95
N GLU A 238 -3.03 17.40 -24.17
CA GLU A 238 -2.07 18.47 -24.52
C GLU A 238 -2.57 19.87 -24.18
N SER A 239 -3.90 20.02 -24.02
CA SER A 239 -4.56 21.26 -23.56
C SER A 239 -4.39 21.54 -22.07
N ASP A 240 -3.94 20.55 -21.28
CA ASP A 240 -3.83 20.66 -19.82
C ASP A 240 -2.36 20.86 -19.39
N ILE A 241 -1.42 20.61 -20.29
CA ILE A 241 0.02 20.77 -20.04
C ILE A 241 0.44 22.20 -20.29
N LEU A 242 0.60 22.97 -19.21
CA LEU A 242 1.07 24.36 -19.26
C LEU A 242 2.59 24.42 -19.36
N ILE A 243 3.07 25.33 -20.23
CA ILE A 243 4.50 25.54 -20.46
C ILE A 243 4.92 26.85 -19.80
N ASN A 244 5.92 26.75 -18.93
CA ASN A 244 6.65 27.88 -18.38
C ASN A 244 7.94 28.04 -19.19
N HIS A 245 8.08 29.13 -19.92
CA HIS A 245 9.24 29.38 -20.77
C HIS A 245 9.94 30.65 -20.34
N TYR A 246 11.16 30.51 -19.88
CA TYR A 246 12.01 31.59 -19.38
C TYR A 246 13.24 31.78 -20.28
N THR A 247 13.75 32.99 -20.31
CA THR A 247 15.00 33.34 -20.99
C THR A 247 15.94 34.02 -20.01
N ASN A 248 17.17 33.55 -19.93
CA ASN A 248 18.27 34.17 -19.18
C ASN A 248 17.97 34.42 -17.68
N VAL A 249 17.60 33.42 -16.93
CA VAL A 249 17.79 33.49 -15.47
C VAL A 249 19.30 33.25 -15.24
N PRO A 250 20.05 34.17 -14.58
CA PRO A 250 21.44 33.89 -14.23
C PRO A 250 21.57 32.58 -13.44
N ASP A 251 22.53 31.72 -13.81
CA ASP A 251 22.74 30.40 -13.17
C ASP A 251 22.81 30.50 -11.64
N ALA A 252 23.37 31.60 -11.11
CA ALA A 252 23.44 31.82 -9.66
C ALA A 252 22.07 32.00 -9.01
N ILE A 253 21.14 32.71 -9.67
CA ILE A 253 19.77 32.93 -9.17
C ILE A 253 18.99 31.61 -9.27
N SER A 254 19.03 30.92 -10.42
CA SER A 254 18.38 29.65 -10.63
C SER A 254 18.84 28.59 -9.62
N THR A 255 20.14 28.52 -9.32
CA THR A 255 20.70 27.61 -8.33
C THR A 255 20.19 27.93 -6.91
N ALA A 256 20.23 29.23 -6.53
CA ALA A 256 19.80 29.66 -5.21
C ALA A 256 18.30 29.40 -4.97
N PHE A 257 17.45 29.62 -5.99
CA PHE A 257 16.02 29.31 -5.90
C PHE A 257 15.74 27.79 -5.94
N GLY A 258 16.52 27.02 -6.68
CA GLY A 258 16.47 25.55 -6.63
C GLY A 258 16.78 25.00 -5.24
N GLU A 259 17.75 25.56 -4.52
CA GLU A 259 18.06 25.22 -3.13
C GLU A 259 16.86 25.52 -2.17
N VAL A 260 16.09 26.58 -2.44
CA VAL A 260 14.87 26.87 -1.65
C VAL A 260 13.78 25.86 -1.94
N GLU A 261 13.54 25.51 -3.21
CA GLU A 261 12.57 24.47 -3.58
C GLU A 261 12.93 23.12 -2.97
N ASP A 262 14.20 22.72 -3.02
CA ASP A 262 14.67 21.50 -2.37
C ASP A 262 14.44 21.53 -0.84
N ALA A 263 14.67 22.68 -0.22
CA ALA A 263 14.40 22.85 1.20
C ALA A 263 12.89 22.80 1.52
N LEU A 264 12.05 23.42 0.68
CA LEU A 264 10.57 23.35 0.81
C LEU A 264 10.05 21.92 0.62
N ALA A 265 10.64 21.15 -0.28
CA ALA A 265 10.30 19.76 -0.48
C ALA A 265 10.57 18.88 0.76
N THR A 266 11.59 19.23 1.57
CA THR A 266 11.90 18.46 2.79
C THR A 266 10.91 18.68 3.92
N ILE A 267 10.24 19.85 4.02
CA ILE A 267 9.28 20.15 5.09
C ILE A 267 7.89 19.53 4.83
N GLN A 268 7.51 19.33 3.58
CA GLN A 268 6.19 18.83 3.22
C GLN A 268 5.85 17.48 3.84
N PRO A 269 6.73 16.45 3.81
CA PRO A 269 6.47 15.19 4.49
C PRO A 269 6.26 15.34 6.01
N THR A 270 7.05 16.23 6.64
CA THR A 270 6.95 16.49 8.08
C THR A 270 5.62 17.16 8.44
N ILE A 271 5.18 18.12 7.62
CA ILE A 271 3.85 18.76 7.78
C ILE A 271 2.76 17.70 7.58
N THR A 272 2.84 16.90 6.54
CA THR A 272 1.87 15.82 6.27
C THR A 272 1.80 14.82 7.43
N SER A 273 2.94 14.43 7.99
CA SER A 273 2.97 13.56 9.17
C SER A 273 2.31 14.20 10.39
N LEU A 274 2.47 15.49 10.59
CA LEU A 274 1.80 16.22 11.66
C LEU A 274 0.29 16.36 11.41
N ILE A 275 -0.13 16.61 10.16
CA ILE A 275 -1.54 16.67 9.77
C ILE A 275 -2.20 15.30 9.96
N SER A 276 -1.57 14.22 9.56
CA SER A 276 -2.12 12.86 9.72
C SER A 276 -2.35 12.45 11.17
N ILE A 277 -1.64 13.09 12.10
CA ILE A 277 -1.87 12.92 13.53
C ILE A 277 -3.13 13.68 14.00
N THR A 278 -3.59 14.66 13.23
CA THR A 278 -4.66 15.60 13.63
C THR A 278 -5.92 15.55 12.76
N ASP A 279 -5.86 14.90 11.61
CA ASP A 279 -6.84 15.05 10.53
C ASP A 279 -7.94 13.98 10.55
N ASP A 280 -8.34 13.46 11.71
CA ASP A 280 -9.53 12.63 11.75
C ASP A 280 -10.69 13.42 12.36
N ASP A 281 -11.55 13.86 11.43
CA ASP A 281 -12.73 14.66 11.64
C ASP A 281 -13.66 14.02 12.69
N ALA A 282 -13.86 14.70 13.79
CA ALA A 282 -14.95 14.55 14.77
C ALA A 282 -14.94 13.35 15.73
N ASP A 283 -14.07 12.39 15.67
CA ASP A 283 -13.99 11.35 16.72
C ASP A 283 -12.57 11.21 17.31
N LEU A 284 -12.26 12.10 18.23
CA LEU A 284 -11.01 12.13 19.01
C LEU A 284 -10.66 10.81 19.71
N THR A 285 -11.51 9.81 19.61
CA THR A 285 -11.30 8.48 20.20
C THR A 285 -10.45 7.58 19.33
N ASN A 286 -10.28 7.90 18.02
CA ASN A 286 -9.51 7.10 17.08
C ASN A 286 -8.18 7.74 16.64
N ASP A 287 -7.95 8.99 17.00
CA ASP A 287 -6.67 9.65 16.74
C ASP A 287 -5.57 9.06 17.64
N LEU A 288 -4.42 8.70 17.07
CA LEU A 288 -3.32 8.05 17.78
C LEU A 288 -2.90 8.86 19.02
N ILE A 289 -2.82 10.18 18.91
CA ILE A 289 -2.46 11.05 20.01
C ILE A 289 -3.62 11.17 21.00
N SER A 290 -4.83 11.48 20.57
CA SER A 290 -5.97 11.68 21.45
C SER A 290 -6.47 10.36 22.04
N GLY A 291 -6.46 9.27 21.29
CA GLY A 291 -6.77 7.93 21.80
C GLY A 291 -5.78 7.47 22.87
N SER A 292 -4.49 7.53 22.58
CA SER A 292 -3.45 7.17 23.56
C SER A 292 -3.44 8.08 24.79
N ILE A 293 -3.77 9.36 24.62
CA ILE A 293 -3.90 10.31 25.73
C ILE A 293 -5.16 10.01 26.54
N ALA A 294 -6.29 9.77 25.90
CA ALA A 294 -7.53 9.40 26.57
C ALA A 294 -7.33 8.10 27.37
N ASP A 295 -6.64 7.12 26.79
CA ASP A 295 -6.31 5.85 27.45
C ASP A 295 -5.39 6.09 28.67
N VAL A 296 -4.37 6.92 28.55
CA VAL A 296 -3.47 7.26 29.67
C VAL A 296 -4.21 8.05 30.75
N LEU A 297 -5.04 9.02 30.38
CA LEU A 297 -5.83 9.79 31.35
C LEU A 297 -6.88 8.90 32.04
N SER A 298 -7.57 8.04 31.31
CA SER A 298 -8.49 7.05 31.87
C SER A 298 -7.76 6.06 32.80
N TYR A 299 -6.59 5.59 32.41
CA TYR A 299 -5.75 4.74 33.26
C TYR A 299 -5.31 5.42 34.55
N ILE A 300 -5.02 6.73 34.48
CA ILE A 300 -4.69 7.56 35.65
C ILE A 300 -5.92 7.78 36.54
N ASP A 301 -7.10 7.97 35.96
CA ASP A 301 -8.33 8.27 36.72
C ASP A 301 -9.06 7.01 37.21
N ASP A 302 -9.21 5.97 36.39
CA ASP A 302 -10.11 4.83 36.61
C ASP A 302 -9.43 3.46 36.43
N GLY A 303 -8.10 3.42 36.18
CA GLY A 303 -7.38 2.19 35.97
C GLY A 303 -7.42 1.20 37.13
N PRO A 304 -7.01 -0.08 36.91
CA PRO A 304 -7.03 -1.11 37.94
C PRO A 304 -6.21 -0.79 39.20
N ILE A 305 -5.44 0.27 39.12
CA ILE A 305 -4.67 0.87 40.23
C ILE A 305 -5.20 2.29 40.45
N GLY A 306 -6.49 2.42 40.69
CA GLY A 306 -7.15 3.72 40.81
C GLY A 306 -6.31 4.70 41.62
N TYR A 307 -6.11 5.88 41.09
CA TYR A 307 -5.36 7.00 41.71
C TYR A 307 -5.77 7.29 43.15
N ASN A 308 -6.98 6.92 43.53
CA ASN A 308 -7.54 7.07 44.87
C ASN A 308 -7.08 6.00 45.89
N ASN A 309 -6.30 5.01 45.47
CA ASN A 309 -5.84 3.96 46.37
C ASN A 309 -4.40 4.21 46.79
N ALA A 310 -4.23 4.86 47.91
CA ALA A 310 -2.98 5.45 48.42
C ALA A 310 -1.85 4.45 48.72
N ASP A 311 -2.07 3.15 48.61
CA ASP A 311 -1.17 2.25 49.32
C ASP A 311 -0.38 1.23 48.51
N THR A 312 -0.60 1.00 47.23
CA THR A 312 0.09 -0.16 46.65
C THR A 312 0.51 -0.05 45.18
N GLY A 313 0.23 1.06 44.53
CA GLY A 313 0.30 1.07 43.08
C GLY A 313 1.38 1.93 42.44
N SER A 314 2.16 2.64 43.21
CA SER A 314 2.98 3.76 42.65
C SER A 314 4.04 3.28 41.65
N GLU A 315 4.70 2.18 41.90
CA GLU A 315 5.77 1.69 41.01
C GLU A 315 5.18 1.11 39.71
N THR A 316 4.16 0.28 39.85
CA THR A 316 3.46 -0.33 38.70
C THR A 316 2.73 0.71 37.85
N PHE A 317 2.12 1.70 38.51
CA PHE A 317 1.45 2.84 37.86
C PHE A 317 2.43 3.71 37.10
N THR A 318 3.60 4.04 37.68
CA THR A 318 4.63 4.84 37.03
C THR A 318 5.23 4.10 35.83
N VAL A 319 5.45 2.79 35.96
CA VAL A 319 5.94 1.95 34.85
C VAL A 319 4.91 1.92 33.70
N ALA A 320 3.63 1.70 34.00
CA ALA A 320 2.58 1.67 33.00
C ALA A 320 2.38 3.05 32.33
N LEU A 321 2.38 4.12 33.10
CA LEU A 321 2.31 5.49 32.56
C LEU A 321 3.50 5.80 31.65
N THR A 322 4.72 5.45 32.07
CA THR A 322 5.92 5.67 31.27
C THR A 322 5.88 4.84 29.99
N ALA A 323 5.46 3.58 30.07
CA ALA A 323 5.38 2.70 28.91
C ALA A 323 4.33 3.15 27.88
N ALA A 324 3.18 3.64 28.33
CA ALA A 324 2.12 4.08 27.42
C ALA A 324 2.36 5.46 26.81
N PHE A 325 2.96 6.37 27.56
CA PHE A 325 3.01 7.78 27.20
C PHE A 325 4.34 8.25 26.61
N THR A 326 5.44 7.63 27.00
CA THR A 326 6.77 8.02 26.50
C THR A 326 6.91 7.88 24.99
N PRO A 327 6.50 6.76 24.36
CA PRO A 327 6.63 6.61 22.92
C PRO A 327 5.88 7.69 22.13
N LEU A 328 4.68 8.04 22.59
CA LEU A 328 3.87 9.08 21.97
C LEU A 328 4.55 10.45 22.00
N LEU A 329 5.06 10.84 23.17
CA LEU A 329 5.78 12.11 23.33
C LEU A 329 7.08 12.12 22.53
N GLU A 330 7.76 10.99 22.40
CA GLU A 330 8.97 10.86 21.61
C GLU A 330 8.69 11.03 20.11
N THR A 331 7.64 10.38 19.59
CA THR A 331 7.22 10.54 18.19
C THR A 331 6.88 12.00 17.89
N LEU A 332 6.06 12.63 18.71
CA LEU A 332 5.69 14.03 18.53
C LEU A 332 6.91 14.96 18.64
N THR A 333 7.80 14.72 19.60
CA THR A 333 9.04 15.49 19.77
C THR A 333 9.95 15.32 18.55
N THR A 334 10.03 14.12 17.99
CA THR A 334 10.83 13.82 16.79
C THR A 334 10.30 14.62 15.60
N ASN A 335 9.00 14.56 15.33
CA ASN A 335 8.37 15.30 14.22
C ASN A 335 8.55 16.82 14.37
N LEU A 336 8.33 17.37 15.56
CA LEU A 336 8.54 18.79 15.82
C LEU A 336 10.01 19.21 15.73
N THR A 337 10.94 18.35 16.13
CA THR A 337 12.38 18.59 15.99
C THR A 337 12.79 18.58 14.51
N SER A 338 12.24 17.64 13.74
CA SER A 338 12.42 17.59 12.27
C SER A 338 11.92 18.86 11.63
N LEU A 339 10.73 19.32 11.99
CA LEU A 339 10.12 20.55 11.49
C LEU A 339 10.98 21.77 11.78
N ILE A 340 11.57 21.89 12.98
CA ILE A 340 12.50 22.96 13.35
C ILE A 340 13.77 22.89 12.47
N SER A 341 14.29 21.68 12.22
CA SER A 341 15.45 21.49 11.36
C SER A 341 15.16 21.91 9.91
N ASP A 342 13.98 21.56 9.40
CA ASP A 342 13.56 21.92 8.05
C ASP A 342 13.31 23.41 7.91
N LYS A 343 12.74 24.08 8.94
CA LYS A 343 12.68 25.55 9.03
C LYS A 343 14.07 26.19 8.84
N GLU A 344 15.09 25.68 9.52
CA GLU A 344 16.45 26.24 9.39
C GLU A 344 17.04 26.04 7.97
N LYS A 345 16.73 24.90 7.32
CA LYS A 345 17.14 24.68 5.92
C LYS A 345 16.47 25.69 5.00
N ILE A 346 15.16 25.89 5.12
CA ILE A 346 14.39 26.86 4.34
C ILE A 346 14.92 28.28 4.58
N LYS A 347 15.12 28.65 5.86
CA LYS A 347 15.65 29.99 6.22
C LYS A 347 17.02 30.25 5.58
N ASN A 348 17.92 29.28 5.64
CA ASN A 348 19.25 29.42 5.07
C ASN A 348 19.22 29.51 3.55
N ALA A 349 18.45 28.64 2.89
CA ALA A 349 18.29 28.66 1.45
C ALA A 349 17.63 29.97 0.97
N ALA A 350 16.52 30.40 1.61
CA ALA A 350 15.83 31.64 1.28
C ALA A 350 16.71 32.87 1.48
N ASN A 351 17.51 32.95 2.54
CA ASN A 351 18.47 34.04 2.73
C ASN A 351 19.53 34.06 1.62
N SER A 352 19.99 32.90 1.18
CA SER A 352 20.91 32.78 0.04
C SER A 352 20.27 33.28 -1.26
N ALA A 353 19.00 32.91 -1.48
CA ALA A 353 18.22 33.36 -2.63
C ALA A 353 17.96 34.87 -2.59
N ILE A 354 17.58 35.43 -1.46
CA ILE A 354 17.40 36.89 -1.26
C ILE A 354 18.70 37.65 -1.60
N ALA A 355 19.82 37.16 -1.07
CA ALA A 355 21.13 37.76 -1.39
C ALA A 355 21.50 37.71 -2.88
N SER A 356 21.03 36.68 -3.59
CA SER A 356 21.29 36.55 -5.05
C SER A 356 20.45 37.51 -5.90
N VAL A 357 19.39 38.10 -5.37
CA VAL A 357 18.47 39.02 -6.06
C VAL A 357 18.52 40.44 -5.50
N GLU A 358 19.51 40.78 -4.68
CA GLU A 358 19.68 42.14 -4.11
C GLU A 358 19.68 43.28 -5.13
N GLU A 359 20.10 42.99 -6.39
CA GLU A 359 20.09 43.95 -7.47
C GLU A 359 18.74 44.09 -8.19
N ILE A 360 17.77 43.21 -7.90
CA ILE A 360 16.44 43.21 -8.53
C ILE A 360 15.47 43.94 -7.61
N ALA A 361 15.06 45.13 -7.98
CA ALA A 361 14.23 45.99 -7.12
C ALA A 361 12.92 45.34 -6.68
N GLY A 362 12.77 45.10 -5.36
CA GLY A 362 11.56 44.58 -4.72
C GLY A 362 11.39 43.06 -4.70
N ALA A 363 12.21 42.31 -5.42
CA ALA A 363 12.07 40.86 -5.50
C ALA A 363 12.44 40.15 -4.18
N GLY A 364 13.53 40.60 -3.52
CA GLY A 364 13.96 40.07 -2.25
C GLY A 364 13.05 40.43 -1.08
N ASP A 365 12.41 41.61 -1.14
CA ASP A 365 11.57 42.13 -0.05
C ASP A 365 10.32 41.26 0.20
N ASN A 366 9.67 40.80 -0.86
CA ASN A 366 8.48 39.94 -0.75
C ASN A 366 8.84 38.55 -0.22
N LEU A 367 9.92 37.95 -0.75
CA LEU A 367 10.41 36.66 -0.26
C LEU A 367 10.84 36.77 1.20
N GLN A 368 11.48 37.88 1.61
CA GLN A 368 11.83 38.14 3.01
C GLN A 368 10.58 38.25 3.88
N ALA A 369 9.54 38.95 3.43
CA ALA A 369 8.28 39.07 4.17
C ALA A 369 7.56 37.73 4.36
N ALA A 370 7.53 36.91 3.32
CA ALA A 370 6.98 35.54 3.39
C ALA A 370 7.81 34.66 4.35
N LEU A 371 9.13 34.74 4.27
CA LEU A 371 10.05 34.03 5.14
C LEU A 371 9.89 34.46 6.62
N ASP A 372 9.79 35.76 6.87
CA ASP A 372 9.59 36.30 8.23
C ASP A 372 8.27 35.82 8.83
N THR A 373 7.23 35.76 8.02
CA THR A 373 5.91 35.25 8.45
C THR A 373 6.01 33.77 8.78
N PHE A 374 6.63 32.95 7.92
CA PHE A 374 6.85 31.53 8.14
C PHE A 374 7.70 31.27 9.39
N THR A 375 8.87 31.90 9.49
CA THR A 375 9.78 31.71 10.65
C THR A 375 9.17 32.21 11.95
N GLY A 376 8.29 33.22 11.88
CA GLY A 376 7.52 33.73 13.01
C GLY A 376 6.62 32.68 13.67
N LEU A 377 6.32 31.54 13.05
CA LEU A 377 5.62 30.42 13.70
C LEU A 377 6.52 29.66 14.66
N PHE A 378 7.81 29.71 14.49
CA PHE A 378 8.77 28.87 15.22
C PHE A 378 9.40 29.59 16.38
N GLU A 379 9.71 30.87 16.25
CA GLU A 379 10.55 31.65 17.19
C GLU A 379 9.69 32.47 18.19
N GLY A 380 9.91 32.31 19.48
CA GLY A 380 9.22 33.05 20.53
C GLY A 380 8.80 32.20 21.72
N ALA A 381 8.30 32.86 22.77
CA ALA A 381 7.96 32.24 24.05
C ALA A 381 6.86 31.13 23.89
N ASN A 382 5.94 31.32 22.93
CA ASN A 382 4.75 30.49 22.76
C ASN A 382 4.74 29.81 21.38
N LYS A 383 5.90 29.55 20.81
CA LYS A 383 6.06 29.03 19.44
C LYS A 383 6.62 27.61 19.44
N ILE A 384 6.69 27.01 18.23
CA ILE A 384 7.06 25.61 18.03
C ILE A 384 8.34 25.21 18.76
N GLU A 385 9.40 26.03 18.71
CA GLU A 385 10.69 25.73 19.38
C GLU A 385 10.55 25.59 20.87
N LYS A 386 9.79 26.52 21.51
CA LYS A 386 9.59 26.48 22.95
C LYS A 386 8.72 25.29 23.39
N VAL A 387 7.68 24.97 22.61
CA VAL A 387 6.85 23.81 22.89
C VAL A 387 7.65 22.52 22.73
N THR A 388 8.45 22.38 21.69
CA THR A 388 9.33 21.23 21.49
C THR A 388 10.30 21.06 22.67
N SER A 389 10.92 22.16 23.12
CA SER A 389 11.79 22.13 24.29
C SER A 389 11.06 21.70 25.58
N ASN A 390 9.83 22.16 25.77
CA ASN A 390 9.01 21.77 26.91
C ASN A 390 8.61 20.29 26.85
N LEU A 391 8.33 19.76 25.65
CA LEU A 391 8.04 18.34 25.44
C LEU A 391 9.25 17.43 25.72
N ILE A 392 10.44 17.83 25.28
CA ILE A 392 11.70 17.13 25.59
C ILE A 392 11.89 17.06 27.11
N ASP A 393 11.71 18.17 27.77
CA ASP A 393 11.83 18.25 29.25
C ASP A 393 10.77 17.39 29.96
N LEU A 394 9.52 17.43 29.49
CA LEU A 394 8.44 16.57 29.98
C LEU A 394 8.74 15.10 29.82
N THR A 395 9.20 14.70 28.64
CA THR A 395 9.57 13.31 28.33
C THR A 395 10.71 12.83 29.24
N ALA A 396 11.74 13.64 29.41
CA ALA A 396 12.85 13.34 30.32
C ALA A 396 12.41 13.20 31.78
N LYS A 397 11.50 14.06 32.24
CA LYS A 397 10.94 13.99 33.60
C LYS A 397 10.00 12.78 33.76
N LEU A 398 9.22 12.46 32.78
CA LEU A 398 8.40 11.24 32.77
C LEU A 398 9.26 9.99 32.91
N LYS A 399 10.37 9.91 32.15
CA LYS A 399 11.35 8.80 32.24
C LYS A 399 12.04 8.74 33.62
N ALA A 400 12.28 9.89 34.23
CA ALA A 400 12.89 10.00 35.56
C ALA A 400 11.87 9.92 36.71
N ALA A 401 10.57 9.98 36.43
CA ALA A 401 9.52 9.93 37.43
C ALA A 401 9.50 8.58 38.14
N ASN A 402 9.96 8.58 39.37
CA ASN A 402 10.04 7.38 40.22
C ASN A 402 8.97 7.46 41.31
N THR A 403 8.13 6.44 41.42
CA THR A 403 7.34 6.04 42.61
C THR A 403 6.57 7.10 43.42
N ASN A 404 6.42 8.35 43.00
CA ASN A 404 5.73 9.38 43.75
C ASN A 404 4.40 9.77 43.09
N LEU A 405 3.28 9.45 43.75
CA LEU A 405 1.91 9.74 43.28
C LEU A 405 1.67 11.23 42.96
N LYS A 406 2.30 12.14 43.70
CA LYS A 406 2.22 13.59 43.43
C LYS A 406 2.90 13.96 42.11
N VAL A 407 3.99 13.27 41.76
CA VAL A 407 4.68 13.46 40.48
C VAL A 407 3.78 12.97 39.33
N ALA A 408 3.13 11.81 39.49
CA ALA A 408 2.20 11.31 38.51
C ALA A 408 1.01 12.25 38.26
N GLN A 409 0.43 12.84 39.31
CA GLN A 409 -0.64 13.81 39.18
C GLN A 409 -0.18 15.12 38.50
N ASN A 410 1.01 15.59 38.83
CA ASN A 410 1.57 16.78 38.19
C ASN A 410 1.91 16.47 36.68
N VAL A 411 2.41 15.29 36.40
CA VAL A 411 2.63 14.83 35.01
C VAL A 411 1.31 14.83 34.24
N LYS A 412 0.22 14.29 34.80
CA LYS A 412 -1.11 14.32 34.18
C LYS A 412 -1.54 15.75 33.84
N THR A 413 -1.49 16.66 34.80
CA THR A 413 -1.94 18.03 34.60
C THR A 413 -1.05 18.78 33.60
N ASN A 414 0.26 18.59 33.65
CA ASN A 414 1.20 19.17 32.70
C ASN A 414 1.00 18.62 31.28
N THR A 415 0.84 17.33 31.20
CA THR A 415 0.59 16.67 29.93
C THR A 415 -0.68 17.18 29.28
N THR A 416 -1.78 17.28 30.03
CA THR A 416 -3.05 17.82 29.52
C THR A 416 -2.88 19.26 29.02
N ASN A 417 -2.11 20.09 29.72
CA ASN A 417 -1.86 21.46 29.30
C ASN A 417 -0.99 21.55 28.05
N VAL A 418 0.09 20.77 27.99
CA VAL A 418 0.97 20.70 26.79
C VAL A 418 0.19 20.23 25.58
N ILE A 419 -0.66 19.21 25.74
CA ILE A 419 -1.52 18.70 24.66
C ILE A 419 -2.52 19.75 24.21
N SER A 420 -3.13 20.48 25.14
CA SER A 420 -4.02 21.60 24.79
C SER A 420 -3.31 22.64 23.92
N GLU A 421 -2.05 22.99 24.26
CA GLU A 421 -1.28 23.94 23.47
C GLU A 421 -0.85 23.40 22.12
N ILE A 422 -0.48 22.11 22.05
CA ILE A 422 -0.21 21.44 20.78
C ILE A 422 -1.47 21.37 19.94
N GLY A 423 -2.63 21.06 20.53
CA GLY A 423 -3.92 21.06 19.83
C GLY A 423 -4.26 22.41 19.21
N LYS A 424 -3.94 23.51 19.89
CA LYS A 424 -4.10 24.86 19.32
C LYS A 424 -3.14 25.09 18.15
N LEU A 425 -1.92 24.60 18.24
CA LEU A 425 -0.92 24.71 17.17
C LEU A 425 -1.31 23.89 15.94
N LEU A 426 -1.84 22.68 16.16
CA LEU A 426 -2.19 21.72 15.12
C LEU A 426 -3.68 21.74 14.77
N SER A 427 -4.46 22.68 15.32
CA SER A 427 -5.90 22.92 15.06
C SER A 427 -6.85 21.78 15.44
N PHE A 428 -6.43 20.81 16.24
CA PHE A 428 -7.37 19.83 16.75
C PHE A 428 -8.04 20.26 18.06
N THR A 429 -9.27 19.83 18.30
CA THR A 429 -10.05 20.18 19.49
C THR A 429 -9.69 19.26 20.65
N VAL A 430 -9.05 19.80 21.68
CA VAL A 430 -8.78 19.05 22.91
C VAL A 430 -9.92 19.27 23.90
N PRO A 431 -10.41 18.23 24.63
CA PRO A 431 -11.38 18.42 25.69
C PRO A 431 -10.85 19.41 26.74
N ALA A 432 -11.71 20.32 27.19
CA ALA A 432 -11.39 21.51 27.98
C ALA A 432 -10.30 21.28 29.04
N ALA A 433 -9.09 21.73 28.75
CA ALA A 433 -8.04 21.86 29.74
C ALA A 433 -8.21 23.19 30.47
N THR A 434 -8.03 23.17 31.77
CA THR A 434 -8.02 24.37 32.59
C THR A 434 -6.79 25.19 32.26
N THR A 435 -7.01 26.39 31.79
CA THR A 435 -6.01 27.41 31.48
C THR A 435 -5.25 27.85 32.74
N ASP A 436 -4.00 28.27 32.51
CA ASP A 436 -3.13 28.98 33.44
C ASP A 436 -2.77 28.27 34.75
N SER A 437 -1.79 27.40 34.70
CA SER A 437 -1.07 27.07 35.94
C SER A 437 0.42 26.87 35.68
N ILE A 438 1.21 27.68 36.36
CA ILE A 438 2.60 27.36 36.65
C ILE A 438 2.56 26.10 37.52
N ILE A 439 3.07 24.99 37.05
CA ILE A 439 3.06 23.76 37.81
C ILE A 439 4.47 23.49 38.31
N GLU A 440 4.64 23.70 39.61
CA GLU A 440 5.87 23.33 40.31
C GLU A 440 5.83 21.85 40.67
N LEU A 441 6.75 21.07 40.13
CA LEU A 441 6.96 19.69 40.56
C LEU A 441 7.69 19.70 41.93
N PRO A 442 7.21 18.96 42.95
CA PRO A 442 7.61 19.15 44.32
C PRO A 442 9.08 18.90 44.66
N ASP A 443 9.87 18.21 43.86
CA ASP A 443 11.24 17.84 44.23
C ASP A 443 12.32 18.12 43.19
N ASN A 444 12.01 18.79 42.14
CA ASN A 444 13.01 19.32 41.22
C ASN A 444 12.38 20.35 40.28
N SER A 445 12.51 21.58 40.63
CA SER A 445 12.45 22.81 39.84
C SER A 445 12.37 22.70 38.30
N LEU A 446 11.42 21.94 37.74
CA LEU A 446 10.96 22.15 36.39
C LEU A 446 9.63 22.89 36.48
N THR A 447 9.69 24.19 36.32
CA THR A 447 8.52 24.98 36.01
C THR A 447 8.26 24.82 34.55
N ILE A 448 7.30 23.96 34.18
CA ILE A 448 6.77 23.97 32.82
C ILE A 448 5.80 25.13 32.77
N THR A 449 6.26 26.27 32.28
CA THR A 449 5.40 27.37 31.92
C THR A 449 4.69 27.01 30.63
N VAL A 450 3.48 26.55 30.76
CA VAL A 450 2.59 26.39 29.60
C VAL A 450 2.00 27.77 29.34
N ASP A 451 2.76 28.61 28.69
CA ASP A 451 2.20 29.84 28.14
C ASP A 451 1.24 29.47 27.02
N VAL A 452 0.04 29.97 27.08
CA VAL A 452 -1.01 29.80 26.13
C VAL A 452 -0.50 30.21 24.76
N PHE A 453 -0.51 29.30 23.77
CA PHE A 453 -0.39 29.67 22.36
C PHE A 453 -1.57 30.57 22.01
N ASN A 454 -1.35 31.88 22.05
CA ASN A 454 -2.36 32.86 21.62
C ASN A 454 -2.53 32.90 20.08
N GLN A 455 -2.09 31.90 19.40
CA GLN A 455 -2.27 31.76 17.95
C GLN A 455 -3.01 30.48 17.63
N SER A 456 -4.19 30.67 17.10
CA SER A 456 -4.80 29.69 16.19
C SER A 456 -3.98 29.67 14.90
N THR A 457 -2.87 28.94 14.82
CA THR A 457 -2.18 28.73 13.56
C THR A 457 -2.23 27.25 13.27
N PRO A 458 -3.15 26.85 12.39
CA PRO A 458 -3.27 25.49 11.92
C PRO A 458 -2.02 25.06 11.15
N THR A 459 -1.79 23.76 11.09
CA THR A 459 -0.90 23.14 10.07
C THR A 459 -1.29 23.58 8.65
N GLU A 460 -2.56 23.84 8.39
CA GLU A 460 -3.07 24.47 7.17
C GLU A 460 -2.44 25.84 6.91
N ASP A 461 -2.28 26.68 7.92
CA ASP A 461 -1.59 27.97 7.77
C ASP A 461 -0.09 27.76 7.45
N MET A 462 0.52 26.68 7.94
CA MET A 462 1.90 26.34 7.63
C MET A 462 2.06 25.92 6.18
N VAL A 463 1.14 25.10 5.64
CA VAL A 463 1.09 24.76 4.21
C VAL A 463 0.94 26.03 3.37
N THR A 464 -0.03 26.88 3.73
CA THR A 464 -0.26 28.16 3.03
C THR A 464 0.97 29.07 3.05
N LEU A 465 1.73 29.10 4.14
CA LEU A 465 2.95 29.90 4.23
C LEU A 465 4.13 29.32 3.45
N VAL A 466 4.22 27.99 3.35
CA VAL A 466 5.18 27.32 2.48
C VAL A 466 4.84 27.61 1.01
N GLU A 467 3.56 27.55 0.65
CA GLU A 467 3.08 27.92 -0.69
C GLU A 467 3.34 29.40 -1.00
N ALA A 468 3.17 30.30 -0.03
CA ALA A 468 3.48 31.72 -0.20
C ALA A 468 4.98 31.98 -0.51
N ILE A 469 5.88 31.23 0.13
CA ILE A 469 7.31 31.30 -0.21
C ILE A 469 7.53 30.80 -1.63
N ARG A 470 6.91 29.70 -2.03
CA ARG A 470 7.00 29.16 -3.39
C ARG A 470 6.44 30.12 -4.43
N ASP A 471 5.32 30.78 -4.14
CA ASP A 471 4.74 31.77 -5.02
C ASP A 471 5.65 32.97 -5.21
N GLU A 472 6.34 33.46 -4.16
CA GLU A 472 7.31 34.54 -4.30
C GLU A 472 8.55 34.13 -5.09
N ILE A 473 9.00 32.88 -4.95
CA ILE A 473 10.07 32.31 -5.81
C ILE A 473 9.61 32.33 -7.27
N ASN A 474 8.42 31.82 -7.54
CA ASN A 474 7.84 31.81 -8.89
C ASN A 474 7.69 33.24 -9.41
N ASN A 475 7.25 34.20 -8.59
CA ASN A 475 7.16 35.59 -8.98
C ASN A 475 8.51 36.19 -9.39
N VAL A 476 9.57 35.91 -8.63
CA VAL A 476 10.93 36.40 -9.00
C VAL A 476 11.43 35.76 -10.29
N THR A 477 11.18 34.45 -10.45
CA THR A 477 11.60 33.71 -11.65
C THR A 477 10.74 34.04 -12.87
N THR A 478 9.49 34.50 -12.69
CA THR A 478 8.56 34.81 -13.78
C THR A 478 8.40 36.30 -14.10
N THR A 479 8.68 37.21 -13.15
CA THR A 479 8.50 38.67 -13.37
C THR A 479 9.63 39.33 -14.11
N ASP A 480 10.76 38.67 -14.28
CA ASP A 480 11.76 39.22 -15.17
C ASP A 480 11.26 39.15 -16.63
N THR A 481 11.27 40.27 -17.29
CA THR A 481 10.66 40.65 -18.57
C THR A 481 11.03 39.78 -19.79
N ASN A 482 11.51 38.59 -19.57
CA ASN A 482 12.04 37.69 -20.61
C ASN A 482 11.26 36.36 -20.68
N ASN A 483 9.94 36.42 -20.63
CA ASN A 483 9.13 35.25 -20.95
C ASN A 483 9.44 34.85 -22.42
N GLY A 484 9.88 33.61 -22.60
CA GLY A 484 10.06 33.04 -23.91
C GLY A 484 8.73 32.94 -24.68
N ALA A 485 8.82 32.80 -26.00
CA ALA A 485 7.66 32.82 -26.89
C ALA A 485 6.58 31.75 -26.59
N MET A 486 6.91 30.74 -25.81
CA MET A 486 5.99 29.64 -25.43
C MET A 486 5.45 29.78 -24.03
N ASN A 487 5.83 30.80 -23.25
CA ASN A 487 5.38 30.98 -21.89
C ASN A 487 3.84 31.15 -21.79
N GLY A 488 3.21 30.45 -20.86
CA GLY A 488 1.76 30.50 -20.65
C GLY A 488 0.94 29.84 -21.77
N ARG A 489 1.57 29.08 -22.68
CA ARG A 489 0.90 28.31 -23.71
C ARG A 489 0.72 26.86 -23.28
N TYR A 490 -0.27 26.20 -23.82
CA TYR A 490 -0.43 24.78 -23.65
C TYR A 490 0.38 23.98 -24.68
N LEU A 491 0.72 22.74 -24.35
CA LEU A 491 1.55 21.88 -25.21
C LEU A 491 1.00 21.78 -26.64
N GLY A 492 -0.31 21.64 -26.82
CA GLY A 492 -0.93 21.57 -28.15
C GLY A 492 -0.79 22.84 -28.98
N ASP A 493 -0.64 24.01 -28.33
CA ASP A 493 -0.52 25.29 -29.01
C ASP A 493 0.88 25.52 -29.61
N ILE A 494 1.90 24.80 -29.14
CA ILE A 494 3.28 24.99 -29.57
C ILE A 494 3.70 24.05 -30.69
N GLU A 495 2.91 23.07 -31.08
CA GLU A 495 3.24 22.18 -32.21
C GLU A 495 3.57 22.93 -33.49
N GLY A 496 2.73 23.92 -33.83
CA GLY A 496 2.92 24.77 -35.00
C GLY A 496 3.93 25.89 -34.80
N LEU A 497 4.32 26.22 -33.56
CA LEU A 497 5.23 27.31 -33.22
C LEU A 497 6.69 26.82 -33.16
N ASP A 498 6.94 25.73 -32.44
CA ASP A 498 8.24 25.08 -32.27
C ASP A 498 8.07 23.56 -32.16
N ASN A 499 7.96 22.92 -33.30
CA ASN A 499 7.80 21.45 -33.38
C ASN A 499 8.95 20.68 -32.73
N LYS A 500 10.17 21.27 -32.68
CA LYS A 500 11.30 20.61 -32.03
C LYS A 500 11.10 20.52 -30.52
N SER A 501 10.73 21.64 -29.90
CA SER A 501 10.45 21.67 -28.46
C SER A 501 9.21 20.86 -28.13
N TYR A 502 8.15 20.92 -28.93
CA TYR A 502 6.97 20.07 -28.78
C TYR A 502 7.32 18.59 -28.71
N ASN A 503 8.10 18.09 -29.70
CA ASN A 503 8.48 16.66 -29.68
C ASN A 503 9.46 16.30 -28.55
N ALA A 504 10.34 17.23 -28.16
CA ALA A 504 11.26 17.02 -27.05
C ALA A 504 10.48 16.91 -25.73
N ILE A 505 9.50 17.79 -25.49
CA ILE A 505 8.63 17.73 -24.30
C ILE A 505 7.86 16.41 -24.27
N LYS A 506 7.26 15.99 -25.39
CA LYS A 506 6.54 14.70 -25.45
C LYS A 506 7.46 13.51 -25.16
N ALA A 507 8.70 13.57 -25.64
CA ALA A 507 9.68 12.53 -25.32
C ALA A 507 10.04 12.53 -23.82
N GLU A 508 10.20 13.70 -23.20
CA GLU A 508 10.47 13.79 -21.77
C GLU A 508 9.24 13.37 -20.93
N ILE A 509 8.00 13.72 -21.32
CA ILE A 509 6.79 13.22 -20.65
C ILE A 509 6.73 11.69 -20.72
N SER A 510 7.07 11.08 -21.87
CA SER A 510 7.09 9.62 -22.00
C SER A 510 8.22 8.94 -21.21
N ASN A 511 9.23 9.69 -20.76
CA ASN A 511 10.27 9.20 -19.87
C ASN A 511 9.89 9.27 -18.38
N LEU A 512 8.79 9.97 -18.03
CA LEU A 512 8.33 10.04 -16.64
C LEU A 512 7.82 8.68 -16.19
N PRO A 513 8.39 8.07 -15.13
CA PRO A 513 7.95 6.77 -14.68
C PRO A 513 6.61 6.86 -13.92
N ILE A 514 5.68 5.99 -14.26
CA ILE A 514 4.50 5.77 -13.42
C ILE A 514 4.88 4.77 -12.33
N THR A 515 4.68 5.16 -11.07
CA THR A 515 4.94 4.28 -9.93
C THR A 515 3.67 3.59 -9.48
N LEU A 516 3.66 2.25 -9.51
CA LEU A 516 2.49 1.43 -9.21
C LEU A 516 2.74 0.46 -8.06
N PRO A 517 1.71 0.15 -7.26
CA PRO A 517 1.74 -0.98 -6.35
C PRO A 517 2.00 -2.31 -7.09
N PRO A 518 2.71 -3.26 -6.48
CA PRO A 518 3.15 -4.49 -7.17
C PRO A 518 2.06 -5.53 -7.39
N SER A 519 0.89 -5.45 -6.74
CA SER A 519 -0.15 -6.50 -6.74
C SER A 519 -0.59 -6.93 -8.14
N SER A 520 -0.78 -5.97 -9.06
CA SER A 520 -1.22 -6.24 -10.43
C SER A 520 -0.16 -6.99 -11.25
N ALA A 521 1.11 -6.59 -11.13
CA ALA A 521 2.23 -7.30 -11.75
C ALA A 521 2.36 -8.72 -11.18
N MET A 522 2.17 -8.87 -9.86
CA MET A 522 2.20 -10.16 -9.18
C MET A 522 1.07 -11.08 -9.62
N ALA A 523 -0.14 -10.57 -9.83
CA ALA A 523 -1.24 -11.35 -10.38
C ALA A 523 -0.90 -11.90 -11.78
N GLY A 524 -0.27 -11.09 -12.64
CA GLY A 524 0.24 -11.53 -13.94
C GLY A 524 1.34 -12.60 -13.82
N ILE A 525 2.26 -12.42 -12.87
CA ILE A 525 3.30 -13.41 -12.59
C ILE A 525 2.70 -14.72 -12.07
N TYR A 526 1.67 -14.66 -11.23
CA TYR A 526 0.95 -15.85 -10.78
C TYR A 526 0.38 -16.60 -11.98
N ALA A 527 -0.35 -15.92 -12.87
CA ALA A 527 -0.92 -16.52 -14.09
C ALA A 527 0.17 -17.15 -14.97
N ARG A 528 1.27 -16.44 -15.20
CA ARG A 528 2.42 -16.93 -15.98
C ARG A 528 3.07 -18.16 -15.38
N VAL A 529 3.30 -18.17 -14.06
CA VAL A 529 3.94 -19.30 -13.38
C VAL A 529 3.00 -20.50 -13.33
N ASP A 530 1.73 -20.28 -13.01
CA ASP A 530 0.72 -21.34 -12.97
C ASP A 530 0.59 -22.04 -14.33
N SER A 531 0.49 -21.26 -15.41
CA SER A 531 0.37 -21.79 -16.77
C SER A 531 1.63 -22.55 -17.23
N ASN A 532 2.83 -22.05 -16.93
CA ASN A 532 4.06 -22.62 -17.44
C ASN A 532 4.67 -23.71 -16.54
N ARG A 533 4.43 -23.66 -15.25
CA ARG A 533 5.12 -24.49 -14.25
C ARG A 533 4.20 -25.17 -13.24
N GLY A 534 2.94 -24.75 -13.18
CA GLY A 534 1.92 -25.22 -12.23
C GLY A 534 1.84 -24.40 -10.96
N VAL A 535 0.64 -24.32 -10.37
CA VAL A 535 0.30 -23.51 -9.18
C VAL A 535 1.14 -23.86 -7.94
N TRP A 536 1.67 -25.10 -7.87
CA TRP A 536 2.56 -25.56 -6.78
C TRP A 536 3.99 -25.00 -6.86
N LYS A 537 4.32 -24.26 -7.91
CA LYS A 537 5.62 -23.58 -8.06
C LYS A 537 5.54 -22.18 -7.46
N ALA A 538 6.58 -21.86 -6.68
CA ALA A 538 6.67 -20.52 -6.10
C ALA A 538 6.74 -19.45 -7.19
N PRO A 539 5.90 -18.38 -7.13
CA PRO A 539 5.98 -17.22 -8.03
C PRO A 539 7.11 -16.28 -7.59
N ALA A 540 8.31 -16.85 -7.41
CA ALA A 540 9.51 -16.16 -6.98
C ALA A 540 10.71 -16.55 -7.85
N ASN A 541 11.78 -15.75 -7.80
CA ASN A 541 12.93 -15.82 -8.71
C ASN A 541 12.48 -15.71 -10.19
N VAL A 542 11.55 -14.79 -10.44
CA VAL A 542 10.94 -14.52 -11.75
C VAL A 542 11.04 -13.02 -12.01
N GLY A 543 11.40 -12.65 -13.24
CA GLY A 543 11.50 -11.26 -13.68
C GLY A 543 10.13 -10.58 -13.75
N VAL A 544 10.10 -9.32 -13.37
CA VAL A 544 8.94 -8.45 -13.53
C VAL A 544 9.12 -7.64 -14.82
N ASN A 545 8.15 -7.74 -15.72
CA ASN A 545 8.16 -7.02 -16.99
C ASN A 545 7.60 -5.60 -16.82
N TYR A 546 7.94 -4.70 -17.72
CA TYR A 546 7.52 -3.29 -17.75
C TYR A 546 7.95 -2.48 -16.53
N VAL A 547 8.98 -2.92 -15.83
CA VAL A 547 9.54 -2.26 -14.64
C VAL A 547 10.94 -1.77 -14.95
N VAL A 548 11.18 -0.49 -14.71
CA VAL A 548 12.51 0.14 -14.77
C VAL A 548 13.32 -0.29 -13.55
N LYS A 549 12.77 -0.04 -12.37
CA LYS A 549 13.37 -0.41 -11.07
C LYS A 549 12.29 -0.46 -9.98
N PRO A 550 12.55 -1.09 -8.84
CA PRO A 550 11.76 -0.88 -7.64
C PRO A 550 11.92 0.56 -7.13
N ALA A 551 10.85 1.16 -6.60
CA ALA A 551 10.86 2.53 -6.09
C ALA A 551 11.86 2.69 -4.92
N LEU A 552 12.04 1.64 -4.11
CA LEU A 552 13.03 1.60 -3.05
C LEU A 552 14.02 0.45 -3.24
N LYS A 553 15.27 0.67 -2.86
CA LYS A 553 16.32 -0.33 -2.93
C LYS A 553 16.39 -1.14 -1.64
N ILE A 554 15.99 -2.40 -1.71
CA ILE A 554 16.01 -3.33 -0.58
C ILE A 554 17.39 -4.00 -0.47
N THR A 555 18.05 -3.90 0.68
CA THR A 555 19.29 -4.62 1.03
C THR A 555 18.98 -6.04 1.54
N ASN A 556 20.01 -6.83 1.86
CA ASN A 556 19.80 -8.14 2.48
C ASN A 556 19.26 -8.01 3.91
N GLY A 557 19.73 -7.00 4.67
CA GLY A 557 19.25 -6.74 6.03
C GLY A 557 17.77 -6.35 6.06
N ASP A 558 17.36 -5.46 5.16
CA ASP A 558 15.97 -5.05 5.04
C ASP A 558 15.08 -6.25 4.67
N GLN A 559 15.56 -7.09 3.75
CA GLN A 559 14.82 -8.29 3.37
C GLN A 559 14.69 -9.31 4.51
N ASP A 560 15.69 -9.45 5.37
CA ASP A 560 15.61 -10.33 6.54
C ASP A 560 14.44 -9.88 7.44
N ASN A 561 14.30 -8.58 7.67
CA ASN A 561 13.21 -7.98 8.45
C ASN A 561 11.84 -8.13 7.76
N LEU A 562 11.76 -7.90 6.44
CA LEU A 562 10.53 -8.10 5.66
C LEU A 562 10.08 -9.56 5.68
N ASN A 563 11.02 -10.50 5.50
CA ASN A 563 10.73 -11.92 5.36
C ASN A 563 10.35 -12.59 6.69
N ILE A 564 10.96 -12.16 7.80
CA ILE A 564 10.79 -12.76 9.13
C ILE A 564 10.35 -11.68 10.11
N ASP A 565 9.07 -11.70 10.44
CA ASP A 565 8.54 -10.93 11.54
C ASP A 565 8.57 -11.78 12.82
N THR A 566 9.36 -11.34 13.80
CA THR A 566 9.56 -12.06 15.07
C THR A 566 8.42 -11.84 16.05
N VAL A 567 7.60 -10.81 15.86
CA VAL A 567 6.50 -10.43 16.77
C VAL A 567 5.17 -10.98 16.28
N GLY A 568 4.66 -10.48 15.15
CA GLY A 568 3.36 -10.83 14.60
C GLY A 568 3.37 -12.03 13.67
N GLY A 569 4.53 -12.41 13.16
CA GLY A 569 4.69 -13.54 12.24
C GLY A 569 4.25 -13.26 10.80
N LYS A 570 4.07 -11.99 10.41
CA LYS A 570 3.58 -11.58 9.11
C LYS A 570 4.74 -11.31 8.15
N SER A 571 4.87 -12.13 7.10
CA SER A 571 5.92 -11.99 6.09
C SER A 571 5.48 -11.06 4.96
N ILE A 572 6.42 -10.23 4.48
CA ILE A 572 6.26 -9.37 3.31
C ILE A 572 7.29 -9.81 2.26
N ASN A 573 6.83 -10.01 1.03
CA ASN A 573 7.66 -10.52 -0.05
C ASN A 573 8.37 -9.36 -0.77
N ALA A 574 9.70 -9.40 -0.80
CA ALA A 574 10.49 -8.36 -1.44
C ALA A 574 10.55 -8.52 -2.96
N ILE A 575 10.52 -7.40 -3.68
CA ILE A 575 10.85 -7.30 -5.10
C ILE A 575 12.16 -6.49 -5.21
N ARG A 576 13.20 -7.05 -5.82
CA ARG A 576 14.55 -6.49 -5.79
C ARG A 576 15.19 -6.46 -7.17
N SER A 577 16.05 -5.47 -7.38
CA SER A 577 16.94 -5.43 -8.54
C SER A 577 18.24 -6.17 -8.28
N PHE A 578 18.61 -7.06 -9.20
CA PHE A 578 19.86 -7.83 -9.16
C PHE A 578 20.74 -7.47 -10.35
N THR A 579 22.01 -7.23 -10.10
CA THR A 579 23.00 -6.93 -11.14
C THR A 579 23.02 -8.04 -12.19
N GLY A 580 22.77 -7.68 -13.44
CA GLY A 580 22.77 -8.60 -14.59
C GLY A 580 21.54 -9.52 -14.69
N LYS A 581 20.55 -9.40 -13.79
CA LYS A 581 19.31 -10.20 -13.85
C LYS A 581 18.04 -9.34 -13.92
N GLY A 582 18.14 -8.03 -13.69
CA GLY A 582 16.99 -7.12 -13.62
C GLY A 582 16.22 -7.22 -12.32
N THR A 583 14.97 -6.76 -12.34
CA THR A 583 14.06 -6.75 -11.20
C THR A 583 13.38 -8.11 -11.06
N LEU A 584 13.54 -8.76 -9.91
CA LEU A 584 13.01 -10.09 -9.62
C LEU A 584 12.12 -10.07 -8.39
N VAL A 585 11.08 -10.87 -8.39
CA VAL A 585 10.34 -11.25 -7.18
C VAL A 585 11.23 -12.16 -6.33
N TRP A 586 11.47 -11.81 -5.07
CA TRP A 586 12.40 -12.54 -4.19
C TRP A 586 11.76 -12.99 -2.88
N GLY A 587 10.48 -13.37 -2.93
CA GLY A 587 9.71 -13.93 -1.84
C GLY A 587 8.47 -14.63 -2.33
N SER A 588 7.96 -15.60 -1.56
CA SER A 588 6.75 -16.37 -1.88
C SER A 588 6.06 -16.88 -0.59
N ARG A 589 6.00 -16.03 0.43
CA ARG A 589 5.33 -16.34 1.68
C ARG A 589 3.96 -15.69 1.73
N THR A 590 3.04 -16.36 2.41
CA THR A 590 1.78 -15.77 2.83
C THR A 590 1.99 -14.82 4.01
N LEU A 591 1.00 -14.05 4.39
CA LEU A 591 1.06 -13.27 5.63
C LEU A 591 1.19 -14.16 6.87
N ALA A 592 0.79 -15.44 6.82
CA ALA A 592 1.04 -16.42 7.89
C ALA A 592 2.48 -16.96 7.85
N GLY A 593 3.49 -16.07 7.79
CA GLY A 593 4.89 -16.41 7.54
C GLY A 593 5.56 -17.30 8.59
N ASN A 594 5.06 -17.32 9.82
CA ASN A 594 5.55 -18.19 10.91
C ASN A 594 4.79 -19.52 11.00
N ASP A 595 3.75 -19.72 10.20
CA ASP A 595 3.03 -20.98 10.15
C ASP A 595 3.83 -22.05 9.39
N ASN A 596 3.99 -23.24 9.96
CA ASN A 596 4.76 -24.31 9.31
C ASN A 596 3.99 -24.97 8.17
N GLU A 597 2.67 -24.89 8.15
CA GLU A 597 1.80 -25.51 7.15
C GLU A 597 1.52 -24.55 6.00
N TRP A 598 1.12 -23.33 6.30
CA TRP A 598 0.57 -22.37 5.35
C TRP A 598 1.51 -21.22 4.97
N ARG A 599 2.77 -21.30 5.37
CA ARG A 599 3.78 -20.27 5.13
C ARG A 599 3.92 -19.85 3.67
N TYR A 600 3.73 -20.76 2.72
CA TYR A 600 4.04 -20.53 1.32
C TYR A 600 2.81 -20.35 0.43
N VAL A 601 2.82 -19.30 -0.38
CA VAL A 601 1.80 -18.97 -1.37
C VAL A 601 1.44 -20.17 -2.27
N PRO A 602 2.41 -20.89 -2.89
CA PRO A 602 2.07 -22.00 -3.78
C PRO A 602 1.38 -23.16 -3.05
N VAL A 603 1.64 -23.35 -1.76
CA VAL A 603 0.97 -24.38 -0.95
C VAL A 603 -0.49 -24.04 -0.77
N ARG A 604 -0.80 -22.83 -0.29
CA ARG A 604 -2.20 -22.42 -0.05
C ARG A 604 -3.00 -22.39 -1.36
N ARG A 605 -2.43 -21.81 -2.41
CA ARG A 605 -3.13 -21.75 -3.72
C ARG A 605 -3.34 -23.12 -4.36
N PHE A 606 -2.40 -24.04 -4.16
CA PHE A 606 -2.60 -25.43 -4.60
C PHE A 606 -3.77 -26.10 -3.86
N PHE A 607 -3.87 -25.88 -2.54
CA PHE A 607 -4.99 -26.40 -1.78
C PHE A 607 -6.31 -25.77 -2.23
N ASN A 608 -6.38 -24.44 -2.44
CA ASN A 608 -7.59 -23.79 -2.96
C ASN A 608 -8.03 -24.45 -4.29
N MET A 609 -7.11 -24.64 -5.23
CA MET A 609 -7.38 -25.29 -6.52
C MET A 609 -7.85 -26.73 -6.35
N ALA A 610 -7.19 -27.51 -5.50
CA ALA A 610 -7.52 -28.92 -5.31
C ALA A 610 -8.86 -29.10 -4.59
N GLU A 611 -9.10 -28.31 -3.54
CA GLU A 611 -10.34 -28.30 -2.75
C GLU A 611 -11.52 -27.93 -3.66
N GLU A 612 -11.42 -26.84 -4.43
CA GLU A 612 -12.50 -26.41 -5.32
C GLU A 612 -12.72 -27.35 -6.51
N SER A 613 -11.63 -27.88 -7.10
CA SER A 613 -11.76 -28.88 -8.19
C SER A 613 -12.48 -30.14 -7.72
N ILE A 614 -12.15 -30.63 -6.52
CA ILE A 614 -12.78 -31.83 -5.95
C ILE A 614 -14.21 -31.53 -5.55
N LYS A 615 -14.49 -30.36 -4.95
CA LYS A 615 -15.82 -29.91 -4.56
C LYS A 615 -16.75 -29.91 -5.79
N LYS A 616 -16.40 -29.22 -6.87
CA LYS A 616 -17.16 -29.17 -8.12
C LYS A 616 -17.35 -30.56 -8.75
N ALA A 617 -16.32 -31.38 -8.71
CA ALA A 617 -16.42 -32.73 -9.26
C ALA A 617 -17.30 -33.67 -8.43
N THR A 618 -17.44 -33.43 -7.13
CA THR A 618 -18.27 -34.24 -6.24
C THR A 618 -19.74 -33.82 -6.24
N GLU A 619 -20.11 -32.66 -6.76
CA GLU A 619 -21.50 -32.21 -6.89
C GLU A 619 -22.40 -33.23 -7.62
N GLN A 620 -21.85 -33.91 -8.63
CA GLN A 620 -22.59 -34.95 -9.36
C GLN A 620 -23.01 -36.16 -8.52
N PHE A 621 -22.47 -36.30 -7.30
CA PHE A 621 -22.83 -37.37 -6.37
C PHE A 621 -23.85 -36.93 -5.30
N VAL A 622 -24.23 -35.67 -5.29
CA VAL A 622 -25.30 -35.17 -4.41
C VAL A 622 -26.61 -35.86 -4.83
N PHE A 623 -27.35 -36.37 -3.87
CA PHE A 623 -28.53 -37.22 -4.04
C PHE A 623 -28.29 -38.63 -4.62
N GLU A 624 -27.04 -39.03 -4.91
CA GLU A 624 -26.75 -40.45 -5.19
C GLU A 624 -26.88 -41.30 -3.91
N PRO A 625 -27.15 -42.59 -4.03
CA PRO A 625 -27.20 -43.49 -2.88
C PRO A 625 -25.90 -43.48 -2.08
N ASN A 626 -25.99 -43.31 -0.73
CA ASN A 626 -24.82 -43.31 0.15
C ASN A 626 -24.40 -44.76 0.45
N ASP A 627 -23.87 -45.47 -0.56
CA ASP A 627 -23.48 -46.85 -0.52
C ASP A 627 -22.03 -47.09 -0.97
N ALA A 628 -21.57 -48.36 -0.84
CA ALA A 628 -20.21 -48.75 -1.21
C ALA A 628 -19.88 -48.49 -2.70
N ASN A 629 -20.87 -48.60 -3.61
CA ASN A 629 -20.61 -48.35 -5.04
C ASN A 629 -20.33 -46.87 -5.31
N THR A 630 -21.09 -46.00 -4.67
CA THR A 630 -20.85 -44.53 -4.78
C THR A 630 -19.53 -44.16 -4.14
N TRP A 631 -19.19 -44.70 -2.95
CA TRP A 631 -17.91 -44.45 -2.31
C TRP A 631 -16.72 -44.83 -3.15
N ILE A 632 -16.77 -46.02 -3.81
CA ILE A 632 -15.69 -46.48 -4.70
C ILE A 632 -15.55 -45.53 -5.91
N ARG A 633 -16.66 -45.08 -6.52
CA ARG A 633 -16.65 -44.17 -7.67
C ARG A 633 -16.03 -42.81 -7.29
N VAL A 634 -16.48 -42.20 -6.20
CA VAL A 634 -15.98 -40.92 -5.69
C VAL A 634 -14.50 -41.02 -5.36
N ARG A 635 -14.12 -42.06 -4.61
CA ARG A 635 -12.73 -42.32 -4.24
C ARG A 635 -11.83 -42.46 -5.45
N ALA A 636 -12.21 -43.30 -6.41
CA ALA A 636 -11.41 -43.53 -7.63
C ALA A 636 -11.27 -42.24 -8.46
N MET A 637 -12.32 -41.42 -8.54
CA MET A 637 -12.29 -40.13 -9.22
C MET A 637 -11.27 -39.17 -8.58
N ILE A 638 -11.30 -39.02 -7.26
CA ILE A 638 -10.39 -38.15 -6.51
C ILE A 638 -8.95 -38.69 -6.58
N GLU A 639 -8.75 -40.01 -6.38
CA GLU A 639 -7.43 -40.65 -6.49
C GLU A 639 -6.82 -40.43 -7.86
N ASN A 640 -7.58 -40.56 -8.95
CA ASN A 640 -7.11 -40.30 -10.31
C ASN A 640 -6.63 -38.86 -10.48
N PHE A 641 -7.38 -37.87 -9.98
CA PHE A 641 -6.99 -36.48 -10.01
C PHE A 641 -5.68 -36.25 -9.27
N LEU A 642 -5.57 -36.76 -8.02
CA LEU A 642 -4.38 -36.62 -7.19
C LEU A 642 -3.15 -37.34 -7.78
N ILE A 643 -3.34 -38.48 -8.46
CA ILE A 643 -2.28 -39.16 -9.21
C ILE A 643 -1.75 -38.27 -10.34
N LEU A 644 -2.62 -37.55 -11.05
CA LEU A 644 -2.20 -36.62 -12.09
C LEU A 644 -1.40 -35.45 -11.49
N GLN A 645 -1.84 -34.90 -10.37
CA GLN A 645 -1.11 -33.84 -9.64
C GLN A 645 0.25 -34.35 -9.12
N TRP A 646 0.32 -35.57 -8.59
CA TRP A 646 1.56 -36.18 -8.16
C TRP A 646 2.54 -36.41 -9.33
N ARG A 647 2.06 -36.92 -10.47
CA ARG A 647 2.86 -37.09 -11.70
C ARG A 647 3.38 -35.76 -12.25
N ALA A 648 2.60 -34.70 -12.12
CA ALA A 648 3.00 -33.34 -12.49
C ALA A 648 4.04 -32.73 -11.50
N GLY A 649 4.28 -33.39 -10.36
CA GLY A 649 5.26 -32.98 -9.36
C GLY A 649 4.73 -31.99 -8.33
N ALA A 650 3.41 -31.88 -8.16
CA ALA A 650 2.76 -31.04 -7.16
C ALA A 650 2.80 -31.67 -5.75
N LEU A 651 2.82 -33.00 -5.68
CA LEU A 651 2.81 -33.74 -4.44
C LEU A 651 4.14 -34.45 -4.21
N ALA A 652 4.61 -34.42 -2.96
CA ALA A 652 5.85 -35.08 -2.52
C ALA A 652 5.61 -36.56 -2.24
N GLY A 653 6.60 -37.40 -2.50
CA GLY A 653 6.59 -38.83 -2.23
C GLY A 653 7.06 -39.65 -3.42
N ALA A 654 7.80 -40.74 -3.17
CA ALA A 654 8.30 -41.63 -4.20
C ALA A 654 7.20 -42.53 -4.81
N LYS A 655 6.11 -42.71 -4.07
CA LYS A 655 4.93 -43.48 -4.49
C LYS A 655 3.66 -42.70 -4.17
N PRO A 656 2.56 -42.93 -4.88
CA PRO A 656 1.27 -42.26 -4.64
C PRO A 656 0.80 -42.37 -3.18
N GLU A 657 0.98 -43.52 -2.55
CA GLU A 657 0.53 -43.77 -1.17
C GLU A 657 1.29 -42.93 -0.13
N GLN A 658 2.45 -42.38 -0.50
CA GLN A 658 3.23 -41.46 0.34
C GLN A 658 2.84 -39.99 0.07
N ALA A 659 2.24 -39.72 -1.07
CA ALA A 659 1.92 -38.39 -1.55
C ALA A 659 0.51 -37.92 -1.13
N PHE A 660 -0.43 -38.84 -1.07
CA PHE A 660 -1.81 -38.55 -0.68
C PHE A 660 -2.54 -39.80 -0.20
N TYR A 661 -3.66 -39.58 0.46
CA TYR A 661 -4.65 -40.62 0.72
C TYR A 661 -6.07 -40.09 0.54
N VAL A 662 -6.99 -40.98 0.16
CA VAL A 662 -8.43 -40.70 0.08
C VAL A 662 -9.15 -41.79 0.85
N ARG A 663 -9.92 -41.42 1.85
CA ARG A 663 -10.70 -42.33 2.68
C ARG A 663 -12.16 -41.97 2.59
N VAL A 664 -13.01 -42.96 2.37
CA VAL A 664 -14.47 -42.84 2.43
C VAL A 664 -15.06 -44.22 2.70
N GLY A 665 -15.94 -44.30 3.68
CA GLY A 665 -16.64 -45.54 3.97
C GLY A 665 -17.13 -45.69 5.42
N LEU A 666 -18.03 -46.61 5.61
CA LEU A 666 -18.56 -46.98 6.93
C LEU A 666 -17.44 -47.57 7.80
N GLY A 667 -17.29 -47.03 9.01
CA GLY A 667 -16.23 -47.42 9.93
C GLY A 667 -14.84 -46.86 9.60
N GLN A 668 -14.68 -46.08 8.53
CA GLN A 668 -13.48 -45.35 8.20
C GLN A 668 -13.66 -43.84 8.46
N THR A 669 -14.60 -43.22 7.77
CA THR A 669 -14.89 -41.78 7.87
C THR A 669 -16.31 -41.50 8.33
N MET A 670 -17.19 -42.49 8.22
CA MET A 670 -18.62 -42.38 8.57
C MET A 670 -19.05 -43.44 9.57
N SER A 671 -19.93 -43.05 10.46
CA SER A 671 -20.74 -43.96 11.30
C SER A 671 -22.03 -44.33 10.57
N ALA A 672 -22.74 -45.34 11.08
CA ALA A 672 -24.08 -45.69 10.60
C ALA A 672 -25.08 -44.52 10.75
N LEU A 673 -24.89 -43.64 11.74
CA LEU A 673 -25.71 -42.47 11.96
C LEU A 673 -25.47 -41.42 10.85
N ASP A 674 -24.24 -41.22 10.45
CA ASP A 674 -23.91 -40.26 9.36
C ASP A 674 -24.58 -40.68 8.04
N ILE A 675 -24.60 -42.00 7.76
CA ILE A 675 -25.29 -42.53 6.58
C ILE A 675 -26.79 -42.33 6.68
N LEU A 676 -27.38 -42.55 7.86
CA LEU A 676 -28.80 -42.36 8.09
C LEU A 676 -29.20 -40.88 7.96
N GLU A 677 -28.34 -39.97 8.40
CA GLU A 677 -28.50 -38.50 8.26
C GLU A 677 -28.18 -37.99 6.85
N GLY A 678 -27.83 -38.88 5.91
CA GLY A 678 -27.53 -38.52 4.53
C GLY A 678 -26.15 -37.85 4.35
N ARG A 679 -25.25 -37.97 5.33
CA ARG A 679 -23.89 -37.40 5.23
C ARG A 679 -22.92 -38.41 4.64
N MET A 680 -22.24 -38.01 3.57
CA MET A 680 -21.08 -38.73 3.00
C MET A 680 -19.82 -37.94 3.35
N ILE A 681 -18.93 -38.47 4.18
CA ILE A 681 -17.70 -37.82 4.62
C ILE A 681 -16.53 -38.46 3.93
N ILE A 682 -15.76 -37.62 3.21
CA ILE A 682 -14.56 -37.99 2.47
C ILE A 682 -13.37 -37.28 3.12
N GLU A 683 -12.39 -38.04 3.56
CA GLU A 683 -11.15 -37.52 4.13
C GLU A 683 -10.03 -37.61 3.10
N ILE A 684 -9.39 -36.47 2.81
CA ILE A 684 -8.31 -36.34 1.83
C ILE A 684 -7.09 -35.73 2.52
N GLY A 685 -5.95 -36.40 2.43
CA GLY A 685 -4.67 -35.87 2.90
C GLY A 685 -3.70 -35.76 1.74
N MET A 686 -2.99 -34.63 1.64
CA MET A 686 -2.05 -34.34 0.57
C MET A 686 -0.73 -33.82 1.11
N ALA A 687 0.39 -34.36 0.62
CA ALA A 687 1.74 -33.88 0.91
C ALA A 687 2.22 -32.96 -0.21
N VAL A 688 1.84 -31.67 -0.14
CA VAL A 688 2.20 -30.68 -1.16
C VAL A 688 3.71 -30.35 -1.09
N VAL A 689 4.35 -30.20 -2.24
CA VAL A 689 5.74 -29.79 -2.33
C VAL A 689 5.93 -28.35 -1.80
N ARG A 690 7.05 -28.11 -1.14
CA ARG A 690 7.42 -26.80 -0.60
C ARG A 690 8.67 -26.27 -1.32
N PRO A 691 8.77 -24.96 -1.54
CA PRO A 691 9.97 -24.38 -2.14
C PRO A 691 11.16 -24.49 -1.21
N ALA A 692 12.37 -24.65 -1.77
CA ALA A 692 13.62 -24.50 -1.04
C ALA A 692 13.96 -23.01 -1.02
N GLU A 693 13.68 -22.34 0.09
CA GLU A 693 13.95 -20.91 0.26
C GLU A 693 15.43 -20.65 0.60
N PHE A 694 16.05 -21.54 1.35
CA PHE A 694 17.46 -21.43 1.77
C PHE A 694 18.28 -22.59 1.24
N ILE A 695 19.36 -22.29 0.53
CA ILE A 695 20.34 -23.27 0.06
C ILE A 695 21.64 -23.04 0.84
N ILE A 696 22.02 -24.01 1.65
CA ILE A 696 23.24 -23.94 2.47
C ILE A 696 24.32 -24.79 1.81
N LEU A 697 25.36 -24.16 1.31
CA LEU A 697 26.53 -24.81 0.76
C LEU A 697 27.62 -24.93 1.85
N ARG A 698 28.04 -26.14 2.14
CA ARG A 698 29.12 -26.40 3.10
C ARG A 698 30.35 -26.88 2.35
N PHE A 699 31.42 -26.12 2.40
CA PHE A 699 32.73 -26.50 1.83
C PHE A 699 33.65 -26.92 2.95
N SER A 700 34.30 -28.09 2.80
CA SER A 700 35.34 -28.54 3.69
C SER A 700 36.64 -28.76 2.90
N HIS A 701 37.77 -28.33 3.44
CA HIS A 701 39.05 -28.68 2.88
C HIS A 701 39.33 -30.16 3.21
N LYS A 702 39.56 -30.97 2.16
CA LYS A 702 40.08 -32.30 2.32
C LYS A 702 41.61 -32.14 2.48
N MET A 703 42.15 -32.53 3.65
CA MET A 703 43.62 -32.62 3.81
C MET A 703 44.15 -33.65 2.83
N GLN A 704 45.28 -33.32 2.21
CA GLN A 704 46.00 -34.23 1.34
C GLN A 704 46.51 -35.37 2.21
N GLU A 705 46.04 -36.59 2.00
CA GLU A 705 46.63 -37.80 2.57
C GLU A 705 47.93 -38.05 1.82
N SER A 706 49.09 -37.95 2.54
CA SER A 706 50.41 -38.27 2.03
C SER A 706 50.63 -39.77 1.91
#